data_969da033c123b33a562b3641f51fb20d
#
_entry.id   969da033c123b33a562b3641f51fb20d
#
_cell.length_a   1.000
_cell.length_b   1.000
_cell.length_c   1.000
_cell.angle_alpha   90.00
_cell.angle_beta   90.00
_cell.angle_gamma   90.00
#
_symmetry.space_group_name_H-M   'P 1'
#
loop_
_entity.id
_entity.type
_entity.pdbx_description
1 polymer ?
#
loop_
_entity_poly.entity_id
_entity_poly.type
_entity_poly.pdbx_seq_one_letter_code
_entity_poly.pdbx_strand_id
1 'polypeptide(L)'
;LQNAVREVVATQEIEGTAKAFLSTIKDLFRSGIDLSKLQTSLEPRIQQLANLAIAYQNQLRRVKRIDAAELYWQGARDIAYQKAYTFYGYFAPGQDELALINAIAGQDSILVLPLDDLYPKNQQALAWLQSQGWELLAGTSAETTGINHQLQQCFKQTSPLPSSVKLNVFPSLEQEVRGVLTQVKVLQSQGVAAQDIVLVTREAQLYGETLIDLAWEYNLPVQLSYEIPLAQTRLGAWLKLLLEVIQDNFPFEATARLLSHPLVKYMSAEIWKQARETHPQGLNAWQELGVDLSLLDFKASHARNWLNRLLEILSAWDVLENAKAWAREVVAYYRLQSGLKELSNHVVQQLSKQAFNQEISEMLALLTIPAQPGRGGIELHCPTSLFGTNYPYVFVLGSAEGILPAAIADEPILDFHSRKQLANQGLNVTTAVDLALKETFDFYCLLNVPTQQISFSYPELIERNPGIASPYLARLGLKPSPIDNLPIASIEQARQLYLRQPNLCQPDSSWLMPEITHALQVESNRESAIAPDQYDGVIGIGIDPQSKIFSASQLTQLGQCPFKWFSARLLRLKELIEAESDLGAAMRGNLYHRCLELSLAGIKTASDLAKFNQEQLAQAFAVAEQELKLTELPGWSAQRQEHLNLLTLNLATAEFLPREREVIATETKFEMQWYGLQIKGRVDRIDRTPAGLSIIDYKTSGVTPAGVKDAMGKANLDIQLAVYQDAIAQKYPDDVIDTTTYYSITQQKTISRPQKDPAELAAFAQQVKSHLTQGHYPVAPDTDRRACRYCDYDLICRQGDRLSRK
;
A
#
# COMPACT_ATOMS: atom_id res chain seq x y z
N LEU A 1 10.89 -5.80 -31.94
CA LEU A 1 12.18 -6.31 -31.46
C LEU A 1 12.13 -7.77 -31.08
N GLN A 2 11.09 -8.27 -30.40
CA GLN A 2 10.94 -9.70 -30.05
C GLN A 2 11.07 -10.63 -31.27
N ASN A 3 10.50 -10.26 -32.43
CA ASN A 3 10.66 -11.05 -33.66
C ASN A 3 12.11 -11.08 -34.16
N ALA A 4 12.82 -9.97 -34.06
CA ALA A 4 14.24 -9.92 -34.38
C ALA A 4 15.09 -10.75 -33.40
N VAL A 5 14.73 -10.78 -32.13
CA VAL A 5 15.37 -11.65 -31.11
C VAL A 5 15.19 -13.12 -31.49
N ARG A 6 13.98 -13.56 -31.87
CA ARG A 6 13.73 -14.93 -32.32
C ARG A 6 14.56 -15.34 -33.55
N GLU A 7 14.83 -14.36 -34.41
CA GLU A 7 15.57 -14.58 -35.66
C GLU A 7 17.10 -14.68 -35.44
N VAL A 8 17.63 -13.91 -34.48
CA VAL A 8 19.07 -13.67 -34.36
C VAL A 8 19.69 -14.25 -33.09
N VAL A 9 18.91 -14.34 -32.00
CA VAL A 9 19.43 -14.70 -30.67
C VAL A 9 18.89 -16.07 -30.24
N ALA A 10 19.79 -17.01 -29.93
CA ALA A 10 19.42 -18.32 -29.39
C ALA A 10 19.08 -18.20 -27.90
N THR A 11 17.83 -17.85 -27.59
CA THR A 11 17.34 -17.72 -26.21
C THR A 11 15.94 -18.27 -26.07
N GLN A 12 15.61 -18.79 -24.89
CA GLN A 12 14.24 -19.13 -24.48
C GLN A 12 13.48 -17.92 -23.95
N GLU A 13 14.19 -16.94 -23.35
CA GLU A 13 13.67 -15.71 -22.77
C GLU A 13 13.67 -14.55 -23.79
N ILE A 14 12.76 -14.62 -24.75
CA ILE A 14 12.70 -13.65 -25.88
C ILE A 14 12.35 -12.25 -25.38
N GLU A 15 11.41 -12.14 -24.47
CA GLU A 15 10.90 -10.86 -23.97
C GLU A 15 11.93 -10.14 -23.11
N GLY A 16 12.49 -10.81 -22.11
CA GLY A 16 13.53 -10.26 -21.24
C GLY A 16 14.75 -9.82 -22.06
N THR A 17 15.15 -10.62 -23.05
CA THR A 17 16.22 -10.30 -23.99
C THR A 17 15.89 -9.06 -24.81
N ALA A 18 14.69 -8.98 -25.38
CA ALA A 18 14.28 -7.80 -26.15
C ALA A 18 14.28 -6.52 -25.30
N LYS A 19 13.79 -6.58 -24.06
CA LYS A 19 13.82 -5.46 -23.13
C LYS A 19 15.25 -5.02 -22.81
N ALA A 20 16.16 -5.96 -22.55
CA ALA A 20 17.54 -5.67 -22.21
C ALA A 20 18.29 -4.96 -23.36
N PHE A 21 18.03 -5.33 -24.61
CA PHE A 21 18.71 -4.74 -25.77
C PHE A 21 18.09 -3.43 -26.26
N LEU A 22 16.84 -3.12 -25.89
CA LEU A 22 16.08 -2.03 -26.51
C LEU A 22 16.72 -0.66 -26.32
N SER A 23 17.18 -0.33 -25.11
CA SER A 23 17.85 0.95 -24.81
C SER A 23 19.11 1.13 -25.63
N THR A 24 19.96 0.12 -25.63
CA THR A 24 21.23 0.13 -26.36
C THR A 24 21.03 0.25 -27.88
N ILE A 25 20.03 -0.46 -28.43
CA ILE A 25 19.71 -0.35 -29.88
C ILE A 25 19.23 1.06 -30.21
N LYS A 26 18.36 1.66 -29.37
CA LYS A 26 17.92 3.05 -29.59
C LYS A 26 19.03 4.04 -29.51
N ASP A 27 20.01 3.87 -28.62
CA ASP A 27 21.20 4.70 -28.54
C ASP A 27 22.03 4.61 -29.80
N LEU A 28 22.23 3.41 -30.36
CA LEU A 28 22.91 3.21 -31.64
C LEU A 28 22.19 3.89 -32.80
N PHE A 29 20.86 3.84 -32.83
CA PHE A 29 20.07 4.51 -33.86
C PHE A 29 20.19 6.04 -33.78
N ARG A 30 20.10 6.61 -32.57
CA ARG A 30 20.29 8.06 -32.35
C ARG A 30 21.69 8.54 -32.73
N SER A 31 22.69 7.72 -32.45
CA SER A 31 24.09 8.07 -32.77
C SER A 31 24.36 8.10 -34.26
N GLY A 32 23.46 7.56 -35.11
CA GLY A 32 23.64 7.52 -36.56
C GLY A 32 24.78 6.61 -37.02
N ILE A 33 25.23 5.68 -36.19
CA ILE A 33 26.31 4.75 -36.52
C ILE A 33 25.91 3.84 -37.67
N ASP A 34 26.80 3.65 -38.60
CA ASP A 34 26.69 2.59 -39.61
C ASP A 34 26.85 1.23 -38.93
N LEU A 35 25.71 0.53 -38.73
CA LEU A 35 25.69 -0.76 -38.06
C LEU A 35 26.54 -1.84 -38.76
N SER A 36 26.84 -1.68 -40.05
CA SER A 36 27.70 -2.61 -40.78
C SER A 36 29.13 -2.60 -40.25
N LYS A 37 29.61 -1.47 -39.75
CA LYS A 37 30.92 -1.35 -39.11
C LYS A 37 30.98 -2.12 -37.79
N LEU A 38 29.87 -2.19 -37.05
CA LEU A 38 29.77 -2.99 -35.78
C LEU A 38 29.72 -4.50 -36.05
N GLN A 39 29.21 -4.93 -37.21
CA GLN A 39 29.23 -6.34 -37.61
C GLN A 39 30.64 -6.90 -37.83
N THR A 40 31.61 -6.02 -38.15
CA THR A 40 33.03 -6.40 -38.35
C THR A 40 33.87 -6.30 -37.09
N SER A 41 33.25 -6.00 -35.93
CA SER A 41 33.93 -5.92 -34.66
C SER A 41 34.56 -7.27 -34.27
N LEU A 42 35.68 -7.24 -33.54
CA LEU A 42 36.34 -8.43 -33.00
C LEU A 42 35.59 -9.02 -31.78
N GLU A 43 34.67 -8.24 -31.18
CA GLU A 43 33.89 -8.66 -30.02
C GLU A 43 32.56 -9.33 -30.44
N PRO A 44 32.38 -10.62 -30.15
CA PRO A 44 31.15 -11.34 -30.55
C PRO A 44 29.85 -10.69 -30.03
N ARG A 45 29.86 -10.08 -28.85
CA ARG A 45 28.71 -9.37 -28.26
C ARG A 45 28.30 -8.16 -29.11
N ILE A 46 29.27 -7.37 -29.61
CA ILE A 46 29.00 -6.21 -30.43
C ILE A 46 28.47 -6.65 -31.80
N GLN A 47 29.02 -7.73 -32.37
CA GLN A 47 28.48 -8.32 -33.59
C GLN A 47 27.02 -8.78 -33.45
N GLN A 48 26.74 -9.47 -32.34
CA GLN A 48 25.38 -9.93 -32.06
C GLN A 48 24.41 -8.74 -31.88
N LEU A 49 24.80 -7.68 -31.14
CA LEU A 49 24.05 -6.44 -31.00
C LEU A 49 23.77 -5.79 -32.35
N ALA A 50 24.79 -5.68 -33.22
CA ALA A 50 24.63 -5.12 -34.55
C ALA A 50 23.68 -5.94 -35.42
N ASN A 51 23.83 -7.27 -35.44
CA ASN A 51 22.95 -8.15 -36.16
C ASN A 51 21.48 -8.04 -35.68
N LEU A 52 21.27 -7.95 -34.39
CA LEU A 52 19.94 -7.76 -33.80
C LEU A 52 19.35 -6.39 -34.16
N ALA A 53 20.14 -5.31 -34.09
CA ALA A 53 19.71 -3.97 -34.46
C ALA A 53 19.31 -3.90 -35.95
N ILE A 54 20.11 -4.53 -36.85
CA ILE A 54 19.83 -4.60 -38.28
C ILE A 54 18.56 -5.44 -38.53
N ALA A 55 18.43 -6.59 -37.90
CA ALA A 55 17.21 -7.43 -38.03
C ALA A 55 15.97 -6.65 -37.57
N TYR A 56 16.05 -5.94 -36.45
CA TYR A 56 14.96 -5.11 -35.95
C TYR A 56 14.60 -3.99 -36.92
N GLN A 57 15.58 -3.25 -37.43
CA GLN A 57 15.38 -2.21 -38.44
C GLN A 57 14.71 -2.77 -39.70
N ASN A 58 15.16 -3.94 -40.20
CA ASN A 58 14.56 -4.62 -41.34
C ASN A 58 13.11 -5.05 -41.08
N GLN A 59 12.78 -5.55 -39.89
CA GLN A 59 11.43 -5.87 -39.50
C GLN A 59 10.52 -4.62 -39.53
N LEU A 60 10.98 -3.49 -39.00
CA LEU A 60 10.23 -2.24 -39.06
C LEU A 60 10.01 -1.77 -40.50
N ARG A 61 11.05 -1.81 -41.33
CA ARG A 61 10.96 -1.41 -42.77
C ARG A 61 10.00 -2.28 -43.55
N ARG A 62 9.92 -3.59 -43.28
CA ARG A 62 8.94 -4.51 -43.92
C ARG A 62 7.50 -4.07 -43.67
N VAL A 63 7.21 -3.50 -42.50
CA VAL A 63 5.88 -2.97 -42.17
C VAL A 63 5.75 -1.48 -42.40
N LYS A 64 6.69 -0.86 -43.12
CA LYS A 64 6.73 0.58 -43.44
C LYS A 64 6.74 1.47 -42.20
N ARG A 65 7.55 1.09 -41.22
CA ARG A 65 7.75 1.80 -39.95
C ARG A 65 9.21 2.05 -39.70
N ILE A 66 9.48 3.02 -38.82
CA ILE A 66 10.82 3.31 -38.26
C ILE A 66 10.74 3.34 -36.75
N ASP A 67 11.84 3.16 -36.04
CA ASP A 67 11.92 3.44 -34.63
C ASP A 67 11.92 4.96 -34.38
N ALA A 68 11.35 5.40 -33.26
CA ALA A 68 11.35 6.81 -32.88
C ALA A 68 12.78 7.37 -32.75
N ALA A 69 13.76 6.53 -32.41
CA ALA A 69 15.16 6.92 -32.34
C ALA A 69 15.80 7.23 -33.72
N GLU A 70 15.18 6.83 -34.84
CA GLU A 70 15.63 7.17 -36.20
C GLU A 70 14.86 8.35 -36.79
N LEU A 71 13.87 8.89 -36.09
CA LEU A 71 12.94 9.89 -36.63
C LEU A 71 13.65 11.15 -37.13
N TYR A 72 14.59 11.66 -36.36
CA TYR A 72 15.33 12.87 -36.75
C TYR A 72 16.22 12.64 -37.96
N TRP A 73 16.88 11.49 -38.06
CA TRP A 73 17.67 11.12 -39.22
C TRP A 73 16.80 10.94 -40.47
N GLN A 74 15.61 10.31 -40.34
CA GLN A 74 14.72 10.15 -41.46
C GLN A 74 14.12 11.50 -41.86
N GLY A 75 13.69 12.32 -40.90
CA GLY A 75 13.21 13.66 -41.14
C GLY A 75 14.25 14.53 -41.90
N ALA A 76 15.51 14.45 -41.49
CA ALA A 76 16.59 15.16 -42.15
C ALA A 76 16.79 14.76 -43.62
N ARG A 77 16.51 13.51 -43.99
CA ARG A 77 16.60 13.01 -45.40
C ARG A 77 15.37 13.36 -46.23
N ASP A 78 14.20 13.42 -45.64
CA ASP A 78 12.92 13.54 -46.38
C ASP A 78 12.47 15.00 -46.57
N ILE A 79 13.08 15.96 -45.87
CA ILE A 79 12.71 17.36 -45.93
C ILE A 79 13.10 17.94 -47.27
N ALA A 80 12.12 18.45 -48.00
CA ALA A 80 12.28 18.98 -49.35
C ALA A 80 12.43 20.51 -49.41
N TYR A 81 12.19 21.24 -48.32
CA TYR A 81 12.29 22.70 -48.32
C TYR A 81 12.83 23.21 -46.98
N GLN A 82 13.51 24.36 -47.04
CA GLN A 82 14.12 25.05 -45.93
C GLN A 82 13.44 26.39 -45.66
N LYS A 83 13.39 26.82 -44.41
CA LYS A 83 12.91 28.12 -43.98
C LYS A 83 13.85 28.74 -42.95
N ALA A 84 13.77 30.06 -42.78
CA ALA A 84 14.45 30.74 -41.69
C ALA A 84 13.79 30.37 -40.34
N TYR A 85 14.59 29.84 -39.40
CA TYR A 85 14.19 29.47 -38.07
C TYR A 85 15.15 30.02 -37.02
N THR A 86 14.64 30.28 -35.81
CA THR A 86 15.49 30.47 -34.64
C THR A 86 15.37 29.22 -33.75
N PHE A 87 16.48 28.51 -33.59
CA PHE A 87 16.56 27.32 -32.71
C PHE A 87 17.12 27.76 -31.35
N TYR A 88 16.33 27.61 -30.32
CA TYR A 88 16.66 27.96 -28.94
C TYR A 88 16.31 26.82 -28.00
N GLY A 89 17.13 26.59 -26.95
CA GLY A 89 16.89 25.52 -25.98
C GLY A 89 17.66 24.22 -26.28
N TYR A 90 18.25 24.07 -27.45
CA TYR A 90 19.11 22.92 -27.81
C TYR A 90 20.52 23.14 -27.29
N PHE A 91 20.70 23.17 -25.98
CA PHE A 91 21.98 23.57 -25.37
C PHE A 91 23.04 22.47 -25.36
N ALA A 92 22.66 21.21 -25.57
CA ALA A 92 23.56 20.08 -25.72
C ALA A 92 22.99 19.11 -26.79
N PRO A 93 22.89 19.56 -28.07
CA PRO A 93 22.19 18.79 -29.09
C PRO A 93 22.93 17.52 -29.47
N GLY A 94 22.14 16.44 -29.70
CA GLY A 94 22.62 15.19 -30.28
C GLY A 94 22.95 15.35 -31.77
N GLN A 95 23.65 14.37 -32.34
CA GLN A 95 23.98 14.38 -33.79
C GLN A 95 22.72 14.26 -34.65
N ASP A 96 21.73 13.52 -34.24
CA ASP A 96 20.42 13.38 -34.88
C ASP A 96 19.64 14.70 -34.89
N GLU A 97 19.68 15.44 -33.76
CA GLU A 97 19.06 16.77 -33.66
C GLU A 97 19.79 17.78 -34.57
N LEU A 98 21.11 17.77 -34.52
CA LEU A 98 21.92 18.64 -35.40
C LEU A 98 21.66 18.34 -36.88
N ALA A 99 21.56 17.09 -37.27
CA ALA A 99 21.27 16.70 -38.65
C ALA A 99 19.88 17.23 -39.09
N LEU A 100 18.87 17.14 -38.24
CA LEU A 100 17.54 17.67 -38.55
C LEU A 100 17.56 19.20 -38.59
N ILE A 101 18.17 19.87 -37.61
CA ILE A 101 18.32 21.34 -37.59
C ILE A 101 18.95 21.81 -38.89
N ASN A 102 20.05 21.19 -39.29
CA ASN A 102 20.75 21.55 -40.53
C ASN A 102 19.87 21.33 -41.78
N ALA A 103 19.10 20.25 -41.82
CA ALA A 103 18.24 19.92 -42.97
C ALA A 103 17.10 20.93 -43.16
N ILE A 104 16.49 21.43 -42.04
CA ILE A 104 15.35 22.35 -42.13
C ILE A 104 15.74 23.82 -42.20
N ALA A 105 16.95 24.13 -41.76
CA ALA A 105 17.44 25.49 -41.68
C ALA A 105 17.60 26.10 -43.07
N GLY A 106 16.87 27.17 -43.36
CA GLY A 106 17.07 27.99 -44.53
C GLY A 106 18.06 29.14 -44.28
N GLN A 107 18.28 29.97 -45.30
CA GLN A 107 19.06 31.20 -45.18
C GLN A 107 18.53 32.06 -44.03
N ASP A 108 19.41 32.68 -43.26
CA ASP A 108 19.08 33.48 -42.06
C ASP A 108 18.57 32.70 -40.84
N SER A 109 18.70 31.40 -40.83
CA SER A 109 18.42 30.61 -39.61
C SER A 109 19.47 30.85 -38.53
N ILE A 110 19.03 30.87 -37.26
CA ILE A 110 19.89 31.10 -36.09
C ILE A 110 19.80 29.92 -35.14
N LEU A 111 20.92 29.37 -34.71
CA LEU A 111 21.00 28.39 -33.64
C LEU A 111 21.77 28.99 -32.46
N VAL A 112 21.13 29.00 -31.27
CA VAL A 112 21.80 29.42 -30.03
C VAL A 112 22.45 28.22 -29.40
N LEU A 113 23.74 28.13 -29.39
CA LEU A 113 24.55 27.04 -28.85
C LEU A 113 25.53 27.57 -27.80
N PRO A 114 25.44 27.18 -26.53
CA PRO A 114 26.40 27.55 -25.50
C PRO A 114 27.78 26.91 -25.79
N LEU A 115 28.79 27.71 -25.89
CA LEU A 115 30.18 27.27 -26.11
C LEU A 115 30.94 27.42 -24.80
N ASP A 116 31.10 26.32 -24.07
CA ASP A 116 31.76 26.28 -22.76
C ASP A 116 32.75 25.10 -22.68
N ASP A 117 33.86 25.29 -22.00
CA ASP A 117 34.89 24.26 -21.81
C ASP A 117 34.44 23.11 -20.94
N LEU A 118 33.38 23.32 -20.14
CA LEU A 118 32.74 22.24 -19.34
C LEU A 118 32.06 21.18 -20.22
N TYR A 119 31.72 21.55 -21.48
CA TYR A 119 31.09 20.59 -22.39
C TYR A 119 31.68 20.70 -23.81
N PRO A 120 32.84 20.10 -24.05
CA PRO A 120 33.57 20.20 -25.32
C PRO A 120 32.81 19.69 -26.54
N LYS A 121 31.75 18.86 -26.34
CA LYS A 121 30.92 18.40 -27.46
C LYS A 121 30.22 19.53 -28.21
N ASN A 122 29.87 20.63 -27.54
CA ASN A 122 29.30 21.79 -28.24
C ASN A 122 30.34 22.47 -29.18
N GLN A 123 31.63 22.43 -28.88
CA GLN A 123 32.67 22.87 -29.80
C GLN A 123 32.80 21.95 -31.01
N GLN A 124 32.64 20.63 -30.80
CA GLN A 124 32.58 19.65 -31.90
C GLN A 124 31.33 19.86 -32.76
N ALA A 125 30.18 20.14 -32.14
CA ALA A 125 28.93 20.48 -32.84
C ALA A 125 29.10 21.74 -33.69
N LEU A 126 29.74 22.79 -33.16
CA LEU A 126 30.06 24.01 -33.90
C LEU A 126 30.96 23.71 -35.10
N ALA A 127 32.05 22.96 -34.93
CA ALA A 127 32.93 22.56 -36.01
C ALA A 127 32.20 21.78 -37.11
N TRP A 128 31.29 20.90 -36.73
CA TRP A 128 30.44 20.17 -37.67
C TRP A 128 29.50 21.15 -38.42
N LEU A 129 28.78 22.04 -37.71
CA LEU A 129 27.91 23.06 -38.32
C LEU A 129 28.67 23.95 -39.30
N GLN A 130 29.88 24.39 -38.94
CA GLN A 130 30.72 25.18 -39.82
C GLN A 130 31.08 24.38 -41.09
N SER A 131 31.34 23.09 -41.01
CA SER A 131 31.55 22.24 -42.18
C SER A 131 30.30 22.12 -43.07
N GLN A 132 29.12 22.40 -42.54
CA GLN A 132 27.83 22.44 -43.25
C GLN A 132 27.47 23.85 -43.76
N GLY A 133 28.37 24.84 -43.62
CA GLY A 133 28.14 26.19 -44.10
C GLY A 133 27.54 27.19 -43.10
N TRP A 134 27.45 26.81 -41.82
CA TRP A 134 27.00 27.75 -40.79
C TRP A 134 28.14 28.68 -40.40
N GLU A 135 27.82 29.94 -40.11
CA GLU A 135 28.77 30.96 -39.67
C GLU A 135 28.57 31.24 -38.17
N LEU A 136 29.69 31.42 -37.43
CA LEU A 136 29.65 31.85 -36.06
C LEU A 136 29.44 33.37 -36.00
N LEU A 137 28.30 33.79 -35.46
CA LEU A 137 28.08 35.19 -35.12
C LEU A 137 28.68 35.48 -33.74
N ALA A 138 29.56 36.49 -33.67
CA ALA A 138 30.06 36.96 -32.40
C ALA A 138 28.91 37.55 -31.58
N GLY A 139 28.54 36.89 -30.50
CA GLY A 139 27.53 37.40 -29.56
C GLY A 139 28.08 38.65 -28.87
N THR A 140 27.30 39.70 -28.78
CA THR A 140 27.59 40.81 -27.85
C THR A 140 27.44 40.27 -26.45
N SER A 141 28.55 40.12 -25.71
CA SER A 141 28.50 39.87 -24.28
C SER A 141 27.82 41.06 -23.61
N ALA A 142 26.54 40.95 -23.28
CA ALA A 142 25.96 41.87 -22.31
C ALA A 142 26.74 41.70 -21.00
N GLU A 143 27.22 42.81 -20.40
CA GLU A 143 27.80 42.79 -19.06
C GLU A 143 26.74 42.30 -18.09
N THR A 144 26.76 41.00 -17.82
CA THR A 144 25.82 40.38 -16.91
C THR A 144 26.37 40.50 -15.49
N THR A 145 25.85 41.46 -14.73
CA THR A 145 26.21 41.68 -13.32
C THR A 145 25.32 40.92 -12.35
N GLY A 146 24.48 40.00 -12.86
CA GLY A 146 23.49 39.24 -12.08
C GLY A 146 24.10 38.12 -11.25
N ILE A 147 23.27 37.60 -10.28
CA ILE A 147 23.61 36.47 -9.42
C ILE A 147 23.98 35.23 -10.23
N ASN A 148 23.27 34.99 -11.33
CA ASN A 148 23.52 33.87 -12.27
C ASN A 148 24.96 33.87 -12.81
N HIS A 149 25.44 35.01 -13.24
CA HIS A 149 26.84 35.14 -13.74
C HIS A 149 27.85 34.88 -12.61
N GLN A 150 27.62 35.43 -11.43
CA GLN A 150 28.47 35.19 -10.26
C GLN A 150 28.50 33.70 -9.89
N LEU A 151 27.35 32.99 -9.90
CA LEU A 151 27.23 31.54 -9.63
C LEU A 151 28.03 30.73 -10.63
N GLN A 152 27.93 31.06 -11.93
CA GLN A 152 28.68 30.37 -12.99
C GLN A 152 30.20 30.60 -12.85
N GLN A 153 30.63 31.80 -12.47
CA GLN A 153 32.02 32.08 -12.14
C GLN A 153 32.48 31.28 -10.91
N CYS A 154 31.70 31.28 -9.81
CA CYS A 154 32.05 30.51 -8.63
C CYS A 154 32.17 29.01 -8.90
N PHE A 155 31.37 28.46 -9.81
CA PHE A 155 31.44 27.05 -10.18
C PHE A 155 32.68 26.70 -10.97
N LYS A 156 33.21 27.65 -11.79
CA LYS A 156 34.45 27.48 -12.56
C LYS A 156 35.69 27.80 -11.74
N GLN A 157 35.61 28.81 -10.91
CA GLN A 157 36.74 29.35 -10.15
C GLN A 157 36.29 29.67 -8.73
N THR A 158 37.09 29.29 -7.72
CA THR A 158 36.74 29.53 -6.32
C THR A 158 36.67 31.06 -6.07
N SER A 159 35.47 31.57 -5.89
CA SER A 159 35.19 32.97 -5.56
C SER A 159 34.11 33.06 -4.49
N PRO A 160 34.02 34.19 -3.74
CA PRO A 160 33.01 34.34 -2.71
C PRO A 160 31.58 34.25 -3.29
N LEU A 161 30.72 33.44 -2.68
CA LEU A 161 29.33 33.33 -3.07
C LEU A 161 28.51 34.52 -2.59
N PRO A 162 27.48 34.94 -3.33
CA PRO A 162 26.48 35.88 -2.88
C PRO A 162 25.69 35.34 -1.67
N SER A 163 25.29 36.22 -0.74
CA SER A 163 24.47 35.86 0.43
C SER A 163 23.07 35.34 0.09
N SER A 164 22.63 35.55 -1.15
CA SER A 164 21.37 35.05 -1.71
C SER A 164 21.43 33.58 -2.14
N VAL A 165 22.61 32.93 -2.00
CA VAL A 165 22.78 31.48 -2.26
C VAL A 165 22.80 30.71 -0.94
N LYS A 166 21.91 29.75 -0.78
CA LYS A 166 21.75 29.00 0.46
C LYS A 166 21.81 27.49 0.22
N LEU A 167 22.34 26.77 1.20
CA LEU A 167 22.26 25.31 1.25
C LEU A 167 21.64 24.89 2.59
N ASN A 168 20.47 24.31 2.52
CA ASN A 168 19.69 23.88 3.67
C ASN A 168 19.70 22.34 3.80
N VAL A 169 19.80 21.86 5.03
CA VAL A 169 19.71 20.44 5.31
C VAL A 169 18.52 20.15 6.20
N PHE A 170 17.82 19.04 5.91
CA PHE A 170 16.61 18.62 6.61
C PHE A 170 16.70 17.18 7.05
N PRO A 171 16.03 16.76 8.12
CA PRO A 171 16.10 15.39 8.63
C PRO A 171 15.57 14.32 7.65
N SER A 172 14.56 14.66 6.84
CA SER A 172 13.91 13.73 5.90
C SER A 172 13.39 14.46 4.66
N LEU A 173 13.03 13.70 3.62
CA LEU A 173 12.43 14.21 2.39
C LEU A 173 11.15 15.02 2.67
N GLU A 174 10.26 14.52 3.54
CA GLU A 174 9.05 15.24 3.91
C GLU A 174 9.37 16.57 4.60
N GLN A 175 10.34 16.58 5.51
CA GLN A 175 10.77 17.81 6.20
C GLN A 175 11.45 18.80 5.25
N GLU A 176 12.19 18.30 4.24
CA GLU A 176 12.74 19.14 3.18
C GLU A 176 11.62 19.82 2.40
N VAL A 177 10.63 19.07 1.94
CA VAL A 177 9.47 19.61 1.19
C VAL A 177 8.73 20.62 2.06
N ARG A 178 8.42 20.31 3.34
CA ARG A 178 7.80 21.25 4.28
C ARG A 178 8.61 22.51 4.47
N GLY A 179 9.92 22.37 4.61
CA GLY A 179 10.85 23.50 4.76
C GLY A 179 10.87 24.41 3.56
N VAL A 180 10.89 23.84 2.36
CA VAL A 180 10.84 24.60 1.09
C VAL A 180 9.48 25.28 0.93
N LEU A 181 8.35 24.57 1.16
CA LEU A 181 7.01 25.16 1.09
C LEU A 181 6.83 26.30 2.10
N THR A 182 7.42 26.18 3.29
CA THR A 182 7.44 27.25 4.28
C THR A 182 8.16 28.50 3.75
N GLN A 183 9.35 28.34 3.15
CA GLN A 183 10.10 29.44 2.57
C GLN A 183 9.35 30.10 1.40
N VAL A 184 8.73 29.29 0.55
CA VAL A 184 7.86 29.75 -0.54
C VAL A 184 6.68 30.55 0.01
N LYS A 185 6.02 30.06 1.08
CA LYS A 185 4.90 30.77 1.71
C LYS A 185 5.31 32.11 2.30
N VAL A 186 6.51 32.19 2.88
CA VAL A 186 7.08 33.45 3.38
C VAL A 186 7.29 34.43 2.23
N LEU A 187 7.86 34.00 1.10
CA LEU A 187 8.03 34.85 -0.08
C LEU A 187 6.68 35.38 -0.60
N GLN A 188 5.67 34.53 -0.69
CA GLN A 188 4.33 34.96 -1.09
C GLN A 188 3.73 35.98 -0.10
N SER A 189 3.93 35.79 1.21
CA SER A 189 3.48 36.75 2.21
C SER A 189 4.15 38.13 2.08
N GLN A 190 5.34 38.18 1.48
CA GLN A 190 6.09 39.38 1.12
C GLN A 190 5.68 39.99 -0.21
N GLY A 191 4.69 39.38 -0.90
CA GLY A 191 4.16 39.86 -2.16
C GLY A 191 4.83 39.30 -3.42
N VAL A 192 5.69 38.28 -3.31
CA VAL A 192 6.29 37.60 -4.45
C VAL A 192 5.21 36.78 -5.17
N ALA A 193 5.09 36.97 -6.48
CA ALA A 193 4.12 36.24 -7.29
C ALA A 193 4.51 34.76 -7.45
N ALA A 194 3.53 33.87 -7.53
CA ALA A 194 3.76 32.43 -7.69
C ALA A 194 4.61 32.10 -8.94
N GLN A 195 4.40 32.81 -10.03
CA GLN A 195 5.13 32.67 -11.29
C GLN A 195 6.60 33.09 -11.23
N ASP A 196 7.02 33.82 -10.20
CA ASP A 196 8.40 34.23 -9.97
C ASP A 196 9.20 33.19 -9.16
N ILE A 197 8.54 32.13 -8.73
CA ILE A 197 9.10 31.06 -7.91
C ILE A 197 9.05 29.74 -8.70
N VAL A 198 10.16 29.06 -8.77
CA VAL A 198 10.26 27.73 -9.39
C VAL A 198 10.89 26.72 -8.44
N LEU A 199 10.33 25.52 -8.40
CA LEU A 199 10.88 24.37 -7.71
C LEU A 199 11.59 23.49 -8.74
N VAL A 200 12.73 22.95 -8.37
CA VAL A 200 13.56 22.15 -9.27
C VAL A 200 13.99 20.87 -8.54
N THR A 201 13.87 19.74 -9.20
CA THR A 201 14.43 18.49 -8.71
C THR A 201 14.86 17.61 -9.88
N ARG A 202 15.93 16.84 -9.69
CA ARG A 202 16.35 15.82 -10.65
C ARG A 202 15.44 14.57 -10.60
N GLU A 203 14.92 14.26 -9.41
CA GLU A 203 14.04 13.12 -9.14
C GLU A 203 12.57 13.57 -8.98
N ALA A 204 11.99 14.01 -10.10
CA ALA A 204 10.64 14.58 -10.11
C ALA A 204 9.55 13.59 -9.60
N GLN A 205 9.69 12.28 -9.83
CA GLN A 205 8.76 11.28 -9.35
C GLN A 205 8.83 11.09 -7.82
N LEU A 206 10.03 11.15 -7.24
CA LEU A 206 10.23 11.03 -5.81
C LEU A 206 9.64 12.21 -5.04
N TYR A 207 9.85 13.42 -5.53
CA TYR A 207 9.44 14.64 -4.86
C TYR A 207 8.01 15.09 -5.20
N GLY A 208 7.54 14.79 -6.41
CA GLY A 208 6.31 15.38 -6.94
C GLY A 208 5.06 15.00 -6.18
N GLU A 209 4.87 13.72 -5.85
CA GLU A 209 3.70 13.28 -5.11
C GLU A 209 3.73 13.85 -3.67
N THR A 210 4.87 13.80 -2.99
CA THR A 210 5.01 14.40 -1.65
C THR A 210 4.75 15.92 -1.68
N LEU A 211 5.21 16.59 -2.74
CA LEU A 211 5.01 18.02 -2.88
C LEU A 211 3.53 18.38 -3.04
N ILE A 212 2.79 17.65 -3.86
CA ILE A 212 1.34 17.87 -4.05
C ILE A 212 0.58 17.56 -2.76
N ASP A 213 0.91 16.45 -2.10
CA ASP A 213 0.23 16.04 -0.87
C ASP A 213 0.42 17.06 0.26
N LEU A 214 1.53 17.77 0.28
CA LEU A 214 1.80 18.79 1.29
C LEU A 214 1.39 20.21 0.88
N ALA A 215 1.39 20.54 -0.41
CA ALA A 215 1.14 21.91 -0.89
C ALA A 215 -0.24 22.45 -0.47
N TRP A 216 -1.26 21.59 -0.39
CA TRP A 216 -2.58 21.99 0.06
C TRP A 216 -2.60 22.47 1.52
N GLU A 217 -1.76 21.90 2.40
CA GLU A 217 -1.64 22.32 3.80
C GLU A 217 -1.18 23.79 3.92
N TYR A 218 -0.37 24.22 2.94
CA TYR A 218 0.17 25.58 2.86
C TYR A 218 -0.72 26.52 2.03
N ASN A 219 -1.78 26.00 1.43
CA ASN A 219 -2.60 26.73 0.45
C ASN A 219 -1.72 27.35 -0.64
N LEU A 220 -0.85 26.53 -1.24
CA LEU A 220 0.05 26.91 -2.32
C LEU A 220 -0.37 26.24 -3.64
N PRO A 221 -0.51 27.01 -4.74
CA PRO A 221 -0.85 26.45 -6.04
C PRO A 221 0.41 25.84 -6.70
N VAL A 222 0.75 24.62 -6.32
CA VAL A 222 1.90 23.90 -6.90
C VAL A 222 1.46 23.15 -8.14
N GLN A 223 2.28 23.16 -9.19
CA GLN A 223 2.05 22.49 -10.47
C GLN A 223 3.22 21.58 -10.80
N LEU A 224 2.95 20.33 -11.18
CA LEU A 224 3.97 19.38 -11.63
C LEU A 224 4.15 19.46 -13.15
N SER A 225 5.35 19.89 -13.61
CA SER A 225 5.66 20.07 -15.01
C SER A 225 6.51 18.92 -15.58
N TYR A 226 6.06 17.68 -15.35
CA TYR A 226 6.64 16.46 -15.93
C TYR A 226 5.55 15.46 -16.31
N GLU A 227 5.94 14.45 -17.09
CA GLU A 227 5.03 13.39 -17.53
C GLU A 227 5.21 12.11 -16.73
N ILE A 228 4.11 11.38 -16.54
CA ILE A 228 4.10 10.05 -15.93
C ILE A 228 3.51 9.01 -16.90
N PRO A 229 3.95 7.76 -16.88
CA PRO A 229 3.32 6.67 -17.61
C PRO A 229 1.88 6.45 -17.14
N LEU A 230 0.99 6.04 -18.06
CA LEU A 230 -0.37 5.63 -17.70
C LEU A 230 -0.38 4.52 -16.63
N ALA A 231 0.62 3.67 -16.63
CA ALA A 231 0.80 2.61 -15.65
C ALA A 231 0.84 3.11 -14.20
N GLN A 232 1.22 4.37 -13.96
CA GLN A 232 1.31 5.00 -12.63
C GLN A 232 0.02 5.74 -12.24
N THR A 233 -0.97 5.81 -13.12
CA THR A 233 -2.27 6.40 -12.81
C THR A 233 -3.18 5.41 -12.10
N ARG A 234 -4.22 5.92 -11.42
CA ARG A 234 -5.28 5.06 -10.83
C ARG A 234 -5.97 4.22 -11.89
N LEU A 235 -6.21 4.81 -13.06
CA LEU A 235 -6.82 4.11 -14.21
C LEU A 235 -5.91 2.99 -14.73
N GLY A 236 -4.62 3.25 -14.85
CA GLY A 236 -3.64 2.25 -15.27
C GLY A 236 -3.52 1.09 -14.27
N ALA A 237 -3.48 1.40 -12.97
CA ALA A 237 -3.45 0.41 -11.91
C ALA A 237 -4.73 -0.43 -11.89
N TRP A 238 -5.89 0.22 -12.04
CA TRP A 238 -7.18 -0.46 -12.14
C TRP A 238 -7.26 -1.38 -13.36
N LEU A 239 -6.78 -0.95 -14.52
CA LEU A 239 -6.77 -1.79 -15.73
C LEU A 239 -5.85 -3.01 -15.58
N LYS A 240 -4.70 -2.85 -14.95
CA LYS A 240 -3.82 -3.98 -14.62
C LYS A 240 -4.51 -4.98 -13.71
N LEU A 241 -5.16 -4.49 -12.65
CA LEU A 241 -5.93 -5.32 -11.73
C LEU A 241 -7.09 -6.05 -12.45
N LEU A 242 -7.79 -5.38 -13.37
CA LEU A 242 -8.83 -5.99 -14.20
C LEU A 242 -8.29 -7.18 -15.00
N LEU A 243 -7.14 -7.01 -15.65
CA LEU A 243 -6.51 -8.05 -16.46
C LEU A 243 -5.99 -9.21 -15.62
N GLU A 244 -5.45 -8.93 -14.44
CA GLU A 244 -5.04 -9.92 -13.44
C GLU A 244 -6.24 -10.76 -12.98
N VAL A 245 -7.34 -10.13 -12.59
CA VAL A 245 -8.59 -10.81 -12.20
C VAL A 245 -9.11 -11.74 -13.30
N ILE A 246 -9.09 -11.30 -14.56
CA ILE A 246 -9.51 -12.14 -15.71
C ILE A 246 -8.55 -13.31 -15.94
N GLN A 247 -7.25 -13.10 -15.79
CA GLN A 247 -6.22 -14.12 -15.96
C GLN A 247 -6.30 -15.19 -14.88
N ASP A 248 -6.48 -14.79 -13.62
CA ASP A 248 -6.44 -15.65 -12.45
C ASP A 248 -7.81 -16.23 -12.08
N ASN A 249 -8.78 -16.09 -12.98
CA ASN A 249 -10.14 -16.65 -12.84
C ASN A 249 -10.90 -16.13 -11.61
N PHE A 250 -10.91 -14.81 -11.42
CA PHE A 250 -11.73 -14.11 -10.43
C PHE A 250 -11.50 -14.53 -8.99
N PRO A 251 -10.27 -14.49 -8.46
CA PRO A 251 -10.00 -14.76 -7.05
C PRO A 251 -10.66 -13.69 -6.17
N PHE A 252 -11.10 -14.08 -4.96
CA PHE A 252 -11.85 -13.20 -4.06
C PHE A 252 -11.18 -11.85 -3.84
N GLU A 253 -9.94 -11.83 -3.35
CA GLU A 253 -9.27 -10.58 -2.96
C GLU A 253 -9.07 -9.60 -4.11
N ALA A 254 -8.56 -10.08 -5.26
CA ALA A 254 -8.30 -9.22 -6.41
C ALA A 254 -9.62 -8.72 -7.03
N THR A 255 -10.65 -9.57 -7.11
CA THR A 255 -11.97 -9.20 -7.64
C THR A 255 -12.68 -8.21 -6.73
N ALA A 256 -12.61 -8.42 -5.42
CA ALA A 256 -13.17 -7.50 -4.45
C ALA A 256 -12.50 -6.11 -4.51
N ARG A 257 -11.17 -6.05 -4.63
CA ARG A 257 -10.42 -4.78 -4.84
C ARG A 257 -10.81 -4.11 -6.15
N LEU A 258 -10.98 -4.87 -7.24
CA LEU A 258 -11.41 -4.35 -8.53
C LEU A 258 -12.78 -3.68 -8.44
N LEU A 259 -13.76 -4.37 -7.84
CA LEU A 259 -15.15 -3.90 -7.74
C LEU A 259 -15.35 -2.78 -6.71
N SER A 260 -14.49 -2.70 -5.71
CA SER A 260 -14.49 -1.62 -4.71
C SER A 260 -13.65 -0.41 -5.14
N HIS A 261 -13.02 -0.45 -6.31
CA HIS A 261 -12.15 0.62 -6.75
C HIS A 261 -12.93 1.92 -6.99
N PRO A 262 -12.40 3.10 -6.60
CA PRO A 262 -13.11 4.39 -6.72
C PRO A 262 -13.58 4.74 -8.14
N LEU A 263 -12.94 4.19 -9.17
CA LEU A 263 -13.32 4.38 -10.57
C LEU A 263 -14.55 3.56 -10.99
N VAL A 264 -15.00 2.59 -10.20
CA VAL A 264 -16.06 1.65 -10.59
C VAL A 264 -17.26 1.72 -9.66
N LYS A 265 -17.06 1.76 -8.35
CA LYS A 265 -18.11 1.85 -7.32
C LYS A 265 -19.23 0.80 -7.47
N TYR A 266 -18.87 -0.42 -7.80
CA TYR A 266 -19.82 -1.49 -8.14
C TYR A 266 -20.32 -2.28 -6.93
N MET A 267 -19.57 -2.32 -5.82
CA MET A 267 -19.89 -3.12 -4.63
C MET A 267 -20.83 -2.40 -3.67
N SER A 268 -22.01 -2.99 -3.41
CA SER A 268 -22.87 -2.58 -2.30
C SER A 268 -22.35 -3.18 -0.96
N ALA A 269 -22.76 -2.57 0.16
CA ALA A 269 -22.40 -3.07 1.49
C ALA A 269 -22.90 -4.50 1.74
N GLU A 270 -24.08 -4.86 1.20
CA GLU A 270 -24.65 -6.19 1.36
C GLU A 270 -23.87 -7.25 0.56
N ILE A 271 -23.58 -6.97 -0.71
CA ILE A 271 -22.74 -7.85 -1.54
C ILE A 271 -21.36 -8.01 -0.90
N TRP A 272 -20.80 -6.92 -0.36
CA TRP A 272 -19.50 -6.95 0.30
C TRP A 272 -19.48 -7.86 1.51
N LYS A 273 -20.54 -7.80 2.34
CA LYS A 273 -20.69 -8.67 3.50
C LYS A 273 -20.78 -10.15 3.09
N GLN A 274 -21.64 -10.47 2.10
CA GLN A 274 -21.79 -11.85 1.62
C GLN A 274 -20.50 -12.37 0.98
N ALA A 275 -19.80 -11.55 0.18
CA ALA A 275 -18.53 -11.94 -0.42
C ALA A 275 -17.44 -12.25 0.62
N ARG A 276 -17.41 -11.53 1.74
CA ARG A 276 -16.48 -11.82 2.86
C ARG A 276 -16.84 -13.11 3.61
N GLU A 277 -18.10 -13.43 3.71
CA GLU A 277 -18.57 -14.67 4.36
C GLU A 277 -18.32 -15.92 3.49
N THR A 278 -18.37 -15.78 2.15
CA THR A 278 -18.34 -16.92 1.21
C THR A 278 -17.02 -17.06 0.44
N HIS A 279 -16.20 -16.01 0.35
CA HIS A 279 -14.97 -15.95 -0.46
C HIS A 279 -15.16 -16.53 -1.87
N PRO A 280 -16.01 -15.92 -2.72
CA PRO A 280 -16.33 -16.46 -4.03
C PRO A 280 -15.08 -16.59 -4.90
N GLN A 281 -14.95 -17.73 -5.59
CA GLN A 281 -13.87 -18.04 -6.52
C GLN A 281 -14.46 -18.37 -7.89
N GLY A 282 -13.97 -17.70 -8.92
CA GLY A 282 -14.46 -17.88 -10.29
C GLY A 282 -15.70 -17.05 -10.62
N LEU A 283 -15.93 -16.84 -11.90
CA LEU A 283 -16.99 -15.96 -12.43
C LEU A 283 -18.39 -16.34 -11.93
N ASN A 284 -18.71 -17.62 -11.90
CA ASN A 284 -20.03 -18.10 -11.51
C ASN A 284 -20.35 -17.80 -10.04
N ALA A 285 -19.37 -17.98 -9.13
CA ALA A 285 -19.58 -17.72 -7.71
C ALA A 285 -19.87 -16.22 -7.44
N TRP A 286 -19.26 -15.32 -8.17
CA TRP A 286 -19.57 -13.90 -8.11
C TRP A 286 -20.96 -13.56 -8.67
N GLN A 287 -21.37 -14.23 -9.74
CA GLN A 287 -22.70 -14.07 -10.33
C GLN A 287 -23.81 -14.55 -9.39
N GLU A 288 -23.58 -15.61 -8.63
CA GLU A 288 -24.52 -16.11 -7.59
C GLU A 288 -24.76 -15.09 -6.47
N LEU A 289 -23.78 -14.22 -6.20
CA LEU A 289 -23.92 -13.09 -5.28
C LEU A 289 -24.63 -11.86 -5.89
N GLY A 290 -25.08 -11.97 -7.15
CA GLY A 290 -25.77 -10.88 -7.86
C GLY A 290 -24.83 -9.88 -8.53
N VAL A 291 -23.54 -10.20 -8.68
CA VAL A 291 -22.56 -9.35 -9.37
C VAL A 291 -22.50 -9.74 -10.85
N ASP A 292 -22.97 -8.87 -11.74
CA ASP A 292 -22.87 -9.14 -13.18
C ASP A 292 -21.46 -8.83 -13.72
N LEU A 293 -20.68 -9.89 -13.90
CA LEU A 293 -19.33 -9.84 -14.50
C LEU A 293 -19.29 -10.42 -15.92
N SER A 294 -20.42 -10.53 -16.60
CA SER A 294 -20.53 -11.12 -17.95
C SER A 294 -19.63 -10.42 -18.99
N LEU A 295 -19.42 -9.13 -18.84
CA LEU A 295 -18.49 -8.35 -19.68
C LEU A 295 -17.02 -8.78 -19.50
N LEU A 296 -16.66 -9.40 -18.38
CA LEU A 296 -15.31 -9.86 -18.11
C LEU A 296 -15.06 -11.30 -18.57
N ASP A 297 -16.03 -11.98 -19.14
CA ASP A 297 -15.84 -13.31 -19.72
C ASP A 297 -15.12 -13.20 -21.08
N PHE A 298 -13.78 -13.17 -21.01
CA PHE A 298 -12.91 -13.12 -22.18
C PHE A 298 -12.71 -14.53 -22.77
N LYS A 299 -13.60 -14.90 -23.67
CA LYS A 299 -13.47 -16.16 -24.43
C LYS A 299 -12.32 -16.09 -25.44
N ALA A 300 -11.76 -17.24 -25.80
CA ALA A 300 -10.73 -17.32 -26.83
C ALA A 300 -11.17 -16.59 -28.11
N SER A 301 -10.46 -15.54 -28.49
CA SER A 301 -10.81 -14.68 -29.60
C SER A 301 -9.59 -13.88 -30.07
N HIS A 302 -9.76 -13.15 -31.19
CA HIS A 302 -8.72 -12.26 -31.69
C HIS A 302 -8.49 -11.09 -30.72
N ALA A 303 -7.26 -10.66 -30.55
CA ALA A 303 -6.90 -9.55 -29.67
C ALA A 303 -7.71 -8.27 -29.90
N ARG A 304 -8.11 -7.99 -31.15
CA ARG A 304 -9.01 -6.86 -31.50
C ARG A 304 -10.35 -6.93 -30.75
N ASN A 305 -10.92 -8.12 -30.61
CA ASN A 305 -12.19 -8.28 -29.88
C ASN A 305 -12.00 -7.99 -28.38
N TRP A 306 -10.87 -8.38 -27.81
CA TRP A 306 -10.54 -8.07 -26.41
C TRP A 306 -10.33 -6.58 -26.20
N LEU A 307 -9.66 -5.89 -27.14
CA LEU A 307 -9.49 -4.42 -27.08
C LEU A 307 -10.84 -3.71 -27.13
N ASN A 308 -11.73 -4.14 -28.03
CA ASN A 308 -13.09 -3.60 -28.11
C ASN A 308 -13.88 -3.87 -26.83
N ARG A 309 -13.72 -5.05 -26.24
CA ARG A 309 -14.34 -5.39 -24.97
C ARG A 309 -13.83 -4.50 -23.83
N LEU A 310 -12.53 -4.18 -23.77
CA LEU A 310 -12.01 -3.22 -22.80
C LEU A 310 -12.64 -1.82 -22.97
N LEU A 311 -12.81 -1.36 -24.20
CA LEU A 311 -13.50 -0.09 -24.47
C LEU A 311 -14.97 -0.12 -24.04
N GLU A 312 -15.64 -1.27 -24.21
CA GLU A 312 -17.01 -1.48 -23.74
C GLU A 312 -17.10 -1.45 -22.21
N ILE A 313 -16.18 -2.11 -21.49
CA ILE A 313 -16.10 -2.11 -20.02
C ILE A 313 -15.89 -0.70 -19.49
N LEU A 314 -14.97 0.08 -20.08
CA LEU A 314 -14.72 1.47 -19.69
C LEU A 314 -15.98 2.33 -19.75
N SER A 315 -16.85 2.07 -20.75
CA SER A 315 -18.13 2.76 -20.93
C SER A 315 -19.23 2.22 -20.01
N ALA A 316 -19.39 0.89 -19.95
CA ALA A 316 -20.48 0.25 -19.20
C ALA A 316 -20.33 0.41 -17.67
N TRP A 317 -19.12 0.58 -17.19
CA TRP A 317 -18.84 0.80 -15.76
C TRP A 317 -18.68 2.28 -15.39
N ASP A 318 -19.09 3.19 -16.25
CA ASP A 318 -19.06 4.65 -16.04
C ASP A 318 -17.70 5.18 -15.55
N VAL A 319 -16.59 4.54 -16.00
CA VAL A 319 -15.25 4.84 -15.54
C VAL A 319 -14.89 6.31 -15.74
N LEU A 320 -15.30 6.92 -16.87
CA LEU A 320 -15.09 8.35 -17.13
C LEU A 320 -15.84 9.23 -16.15
N GLU A 321 -17.08 8.91 -15.84
CA GLU A 321 -17.91 9.69 -14.92
C GLU A 321 -17.32 9.69 -13.51
N ASN A 322 -16.89 8.51 -13.06
CA ASN A 322 -16.19 8.38 -11.78
C ASN A 322 -14.80 9.05 -11.78
N ALA A 323 -14.10 9.05 -12.91
CA ALA A 323 -12.80 9.69 -13.06
C ALA A 323 -12.84 11.22 -12.95
N LYS A 324 -14.00 11.86 -13.19
CA LYS A 324 -14.18 13.33 -13.09
C LYS A 324 -13.80 13.91 -11.72
N ALA A 325 -13.77 13.11 -10.67
CA ALA A 325 -13.27 13.53 -9.36
C ALA A 325 -11.77 13.90 -9.39
N TRP A 326 -11.03 13.47 -10.42
CA TRP A 326 -9.59 13.71 -10.55
C TRP A 326 -9.23 14.12 -11.97
N ALA A 327 -8.73 15.34 -12.16
CA ALA A 327 -8.36 15.86 -13.47
C ALA A 327 -7.34 14.97 -14.22
N ARG A 328 -6.38 14.41 -13.51
CA ARG A 328 -5.37 13.46 -14.04
C ARG A 328 -6.05 12.23 -14.68
N GLU A 329 -7.02 11.66 -13.99
CA GLU A 329 -7.67 10.43 -14.46
C GLU A 329 -8.57 10.67 -15.69
N VAL A 330 -9.11 11.87 -15.84
CA VAL A 330 -9.84 12.26 -17.08
C VAL A 330 -8.88 12.27 -18.27
N VAL A 331 -7.70 12.89 -18.11
CA VAL A 331 -6.67 12.90 -19.16
C VAL A 331 -6.19 11.48 -19.46
N ALA A 332 -5.95 10.69 -18.41
CA ALA A 332 -5.56 9.27 -18.51
C ALA A 332 -6.60 8.45 -19.29
N TYR A 333 -7.89 8.67 -19.02
CA TYR A 333 -8.98 7.99 -19.72
C TYR A 333 -8.94 8.24 -21.24
N TYR A 334 -8.84 9.48 -21.67
CA TYR A 334 -8.78 9.80 -23.10
C TYR A 334 -7.51 9.27 -23.75
N ARG A 335 -6.37 9.35 -23.04
CA ARG A 335 -5.11 8.80 -23.52
C ARG A 335 -5.14 7.28 -23.67
N LEU A 336 -5.72 6.58 -22.67
CA LEU A 336 -5.94 5.13 -22.71
C LEU A 336 -6.86 4.76 -23.87
N GLN A 337 -8.01 5.44 -24.02
CA GLN A 337 -8.97 5.19 -25.09
C GLN A 337 -8.31 5.33 -26.47
N SER A 338 -7.50 6.37 -26.68
CA SER A 338 -6.73 6.56 -27.90
C SER A 338 -5.74 5.42 -28.13
N GLY A 339 -4.96 5.05 -27.10
CA GLY A 339 -3.99 3.95 -27.21
C GLY A 339 -4.63 2.59 -27.52
N LEU A 340 -5.76 2.27 -26.89
CA LEU A 340 -6.53 1.05 -27.18
C LEU A 340 -7.05 1.02 -28.63
N LYS A 341 -7.56 2.16 -29.12
CA LYS A 341 -8.01 2.29 -30.52
C LYS A 341 -6.85 2.14 -31.51
N GLU A 342 -5.72 2.79 -31.25
CA GLU A 342 -4.52 2.65 -32.06
C GLU A 342 -4.02 1.21 -32.09
N LEU A 343 -3.95 0.55 -30.95
CA LEU A 343 -3.55 -0.84 -30.84
C LEU A 343 -4.51 -1.75 -31.61
N SER A 344 -5.83 -1.52 -31.53
CA SER A 344 -6.84 -2.32 -32.25
C SER A 344 -6.69 -2.27 -33.77
N ASN A 345 -6.19 -1.15 -34.31
CA ASN A 345 -5.96 -1.00 -35.75
C ASN A 345 -4.71 -1.78 -36.25
N HIS A 346 -3.83 -2.16 -35.37
CA HIS A 346 -2.54 -2.75 -35.72
C HIS A 346 -2.42 -4.23 -35.33
N VAL A 347 -3.21 -4.72 -34.36
CA VAL A 347 -3.15 -6.12 -33.91
C VAL A 347 -3.97 -7.01 -34.84
N VAL A 348 -3.29 -7.91 -35.54
CA VAL A 348 -3.90 -8.87 -36.52
C VAL A 348 -3.86 -10.31 -36.01
N GLN A 349 -3.13 -10.58 -34.93
CA GLN A 349 -2.82 -11.92 -34.44
C GLN A 349 -3.77 -12.42 -33.35
N GLN A 350 -3.92 -13.75 -33.25
CA GLN A 350 -4.46 -14.40 -32.05
C GLN A 350 -3.37 -14.37 -30.96
N LEU A 351 -3.69 -13.81 -29.81
CA LEU A 351 -2.82 -13.78 -28.64
C LEU A 351 -3.37 -14.70 -27.56
N SER A 352 -2.50 -15.27 -26.74
CA SER A 352 -2.92 -15.84 -25.47
C SER A 352 -3.35 -14.71 -24.51
N LYS A 353 -4.12 -15.01 -23.44
CA LYS A 353 -4.48 -14.01 -22.42
C LYS A 353 -3.22 -13.38 -21.81
N GLN A 354 -2.21 -14.18 -21.53
CA GLN A 354 -0.94 -13.69 -20.98
C GLN A 354 -0.22 -12.73 -21.93
N ALA A 355 -0.12 -13.08 -23.23
CA ALA A 355 0.49 -12.21 -24.23
C ALA A 355 -0.30 -10.91 -24.40
N PHE A 356 -1.63 -10.97 -24.34
CA PHE A 356 -2.48 -9.78 -24.38
C PHE A 356 -2.27 -8.87 -23.17
N ASN A 357 -2.22 -9.43 -21.94
CA ASN A 357 -1.94 -8.67 -20.74
C ASN A 357 -0.58 -7.98 -20.80
N GLN A 358 0.40 -8.65 -21.40
CA GLN A 358 1.73 -8.09 -21.63
C GLN A 358 1.70 -6.90 -22.58
N GLU A 359 1.03 -7.02 -23.73
CA GLU A 359 0.86 -5.92 -24.71
C GLU A 359 0.19 -4.70 -24.08
N ILE A 360 -0.86 -4.90 -23.29
CA ILE A 360 -1.52 -3.79 -22.56
C ILE A 360 -0.60 -3.18 -21.51
N SER A 361 0.15 -3.99 -20.77
CA SER A 361 1.09 -3.51 -19.76
C SER A 361 2.21 -2.67 -20.38
N GLU A 362 2.73 -3.09 -21.53
CA GLU A 362 3.71 -2.33 -22.31
C GLU A 362 3.13 -1.02 -22.84
N MET A 363 1.92 -1.06 -23.38
CA MET A 363 1.22 0.16 -23.81
C MET A 363 1.05 1.15 -22.65
N LEU A 364 0.63 0.69 -21.47
CA LEU A 364 0.47 1.54 -20.29
C LEU A 364 1.80 2.14 -19.80
N ALA A 365 2.90 1.43 -19.98
CA ALA A 365 4.23 1.90 -19.62
C ALA A 365 4.79 2.94 -20.62
N LEU A 366 4.41 2.84 -21.89
CA LEU A 366 4.89 3.72 -22.95
C LEU A 366 4.07 4.99 -23.13
N LEU A 367 2.77 4.94 -22.89
CA LEU A 367 1.90 6.11 -23.01
C LEU A 367 2.03 6.99 -21.79
N THR A 368 2.36 8.26 -22.00
CA THR A 368 2.51 9.25 -20.93
C THR A 368 1.39 10.28 -20.93
N ILE A 369 1.18 10.87 -19.77
CA ILE A 369 0.31 12.02 -19.53
C ILE A 369 0.99 13.00 -18.58
N PRO A 370 0.59 14.29 -18.54
CA PRO A 370 1.03 15.20 -17.50
C PRO A 370 0.74 14.66 -16.10
N ALA A 371 1.74 14.72 -15.22
CA ALA A 371 1.59 14.31 -13.82
C ALA A 371 0.47 15.09 -13.12
N GLN A 372 0.34 16.36 -13.46
CA GLN A 372 -0.76 17.23 -13.04
C GLN A 372 -1.27 18.04 -14.24
N PRO A 373 -2.49 17.80 -14.69
CA PRO A 373 -3.10 18.62 -15.73
C PRO A 373 -3.38 20.04 -15.23
N GLY A 374 -3.09 21.03 -16.06
CA GLY A 374 -3.27 22.44 -15.74
C GLY A 374 -2.04 23.27 -16.09
N ARG A 375 -2.09 24.56 -15.80
CA ARG A 375 -0.97 25.50 -15.96
C ARG A 375 -1.03 26.57 -14.88
N GLY A 376 0.13 27.15 -14.58
CA GLY A 376 0.28 28.27 -13.65
C GLY A 376 0.46 27.81 -12.20
N GLY A 377 0.81 28.77 -11.36
CA GLY A 377 1.20 28.50 -9.97
C GLY A 377 2.73 28.42 -9.84
N ILE A 378 3.16 27.66 -8.85
CA ILE A 378 4.57 27.37 -8.55
C ILE A 378 4.91 26.06 -9.22
N GLU A 379 5.71 26.08 -10.25
CA GLU A 379 5.97 24.90 -11.07
C GLU A 379 7.16 24.09 -10.56
N LEU A 380 7.02 22.75 -10.51
CA LEU A 380 8.12 21.82 -10.29
C LEU A 380 8.67 21.34 -11.64
N HIS A 381 9.95 21.59 -11.86
CA HIS A 381 10.66 21.25 -13.08
C HIS A 381 11.85 20.31 -12.88
N CYS A 382 12.21 19.58 -13.93
CA CYS A 382 13.55 19.01 -14.03
C CYS A 382 14.56 20.09 -14.44
N PRO A 383 15.84 19.99 -14.05
CA PRO A 383 16.86 21.01 -14.38
C PRO A 383 16.91 21.38 -15.85
N THR A 384 16.85 20.38 -16.74
CA THR A 384 16.98 20.58 -18.20
C THR A 384 15.80 21.30 -18.84
N SER A 385 14.61 21.28 -18.22
CA SER A 385 13.44 21.98 -18.76
C SER A 385 13.44 23.49 -18.51
N LEU A 386 14.39 23.98 -17.67
CA LEU A 386 14.55 25.39 -17.35
C LEU A 386 15.68 26.08 -18.12
N PHE A 387 16.37 25.37 -19.00
CA PHE A 387 17.45 25.96 -19.74
C PHE A 387 17.00 27.14 -20.61
N GLY A 388 17.69 28.26 -20.46
CA GLY A 388 17.36 29.50 -21.17
C GLY A 388 16.17 30.27 -20.60
N THR A 389 15.64 29.89 -19.42
CA THR A 389 14.64 30.65 -18.68
C THR A 389 15.28 31.45 -17.55
N ASN A 390 14.56 32.42 -17.01
CA ASN A 390 14.98 33.24 -15.87
C ASN A 390 13.85 33.24 -14.81
N TYR A 391 14.22 32.94 -13.56
CA TYR A 391 13.33 33.03 -12.41
C TYR A 391 13.94 33.83 -11.28
N PRO A 392 13.22 34.76 -10.65
CA PRO A 392 13.69 35.45 -9.47
C PRO A 392 14.10 34.53 -8.31
N TYR A 393 13.29 33.53 -8.02
CA TYR A 393 13.48 32.61 -6.88
C TYR A 393 13.49 31.16 -7.34
N VAL A 394 14.61 30.47 -7.11
CA VAL A 394 14.81 29.07 -7.48
C VAL A 394 15.06 28.23 -6.24
N PHE A 395 14.30 27.15 -6.06
CA PHE A 395 14.51 26.16 -5.01
C PHE A 395 14.86 24.81 -5.63
N VAL A 396 16.06 24.30 -5.33
CA VAL A 396 16.57 23.03 -5.86
C VAL A 396 16.52 21.98 -4.76
N LEU A 397 15.54 21.07 -4.84
CA LEU A 397 15.32 19.97 -3.90
C LEU A 397 16.14 18.75 -4.30
N GLY A 398 16.46 17.91 -3.31
CA GLY A 398 17.21 16.66 -3.55
C GLY A 398 18.63 16.90 -4.02
N SER A 399 19.28 17.97 -3.54
CA SER A 399 20.65 18.31 -3.90
C SER A 399 21.68 17.42 -3.19
N ALA A 400 21.43 16.10 -3.20
CA ALA A 400 22.27 15.06 -2.60
C ALA A 400 23.11 14.31 -3.64
N GLU A 401 24.21 13.70 -3.21
CA GLU A 401 25.02 12.80 -4.02
C GLU A 401 24.16 11.61 -4.49
N GLY A 402 24.32 11.22 -5.74
CA GLY A 402 23.52 10.16 -6.37
C GLY A 402 22.17 10.61 -6.94
N ILE A 403 21.68 11.80 -6.53
CA ILE A 403 20.52 12.47 -7.13
C ILE A 403 21.00 13.59 -8.05
N LEU A 404 21.85 14.47 -7.56
CA LEU A 404 22.43 15.59 -8.31
C LEU A 404 23.96 15.65 -8.06
N PRO A 405 24.82 15.12 -8.95
CA PRO A 405 24.48 14.43 -10.20
C PRO A 405 23.82 13.08 -10.01
N ALA A 406 23.05 12.64 -11.00
CA ALA A 406 22.53 11.28 -11.03
C ALA A 406 23.68 10.27 -11.18
N ALA A 407 23.51 9.11 -10.58
CA ALA A 407 24.46 8.01 -10.75
C ALA A 407 24.46 7.53 -12.20
N ILE A 408 25.64 7.39 -12.80
CA ILE A 408 25.79 6.87 -14.16
C ILE A 408 25.85 5.34 -14.05
N ALA A 409 24.75 4.69 -14.48
CA ALA A 409 24.67 3.24 -14.50
C ALA A 409 25.45 2.67 -15.71
N ASP A 410 26.21 1.60 -15.49
CA ASP A 410 26.81 0.83 -16.57
C ASP A 410 25.76 -0.08 -17.23
N GLU A 411 25.74 -0.13 -18.55
CA GLU A 411 24.82 -0.99 -19.29
C GLU A 411 25.45 -2.36 -19.57
N PRO A 412 24.78 -3.47 -19.16
CA PRO A 412 25.36 -4.81 -19.31
C PRO A 412 25.60 -5.23 -20.77
N ILE A 413 24.86 -4.65 -21.72
CA ILE A 413 24.94 -5.04 -23.15
C ILE A 413 26.10 -4.32 -23.85
N LEU A 414 26.26 -3.04 -23.60
CA LEU A 414 27.33 -2.20 -24.14
C LEU A 414 27.92 -1.41 -22.98
N ASP A 415 28.84 -2.03 -22.26
CA ASP A 415 29.44 -1.50 -21.06
C ASP A 415 30.38 -0.31 -21.33
N PHE A 416 30.81 0.38 -20.27
CA PHE A 416 31.69 1.53 -20.38
C PHE A 416 32.98 1.24 -21.12
N HIS A 417 33.53 0.03 -21.00
CA HIS A 417 34.76 -0.37 -21.67
C HIS A 417 34.51 -0.51 -23.17
N SER A 418 33.50 -1.21 -23.57
CA SER A 418 33.10 -1.40 -24.98
C SER A 418 32.78 -0.06 -25.66
N ARG A 419 32.01 0.82 -24.97
CA ARG A 419 31.72 2.18 -25.47
C ARG A 419 33.01 2.99 -25.71
N LYS A 420 33.96 2.93 -24.77
CA LYS A 420 35.26 3.60 -24.91
C LYS A 420 36.09 3.04 -26.07
N GLN A 421 36.10 1.73 -26.26
CA GLN A 421 36.78 1.11 -27.42
C GLN A 421 36.17 1.55 -28.74
N LEU A 422 34.84 1.55 -28.86
CA LEU A 422 34.16 2.01 -30.08
C LEU A 422 34.39 3.47 -30.36
N ALA A 423 34.39 4.32 -29.33
CA ALA A 423 34.72 5.73 -29.47
C ALA A 423 36.15 5.95 -29.96
N ASN A 424 37.13 5.18 -29.45
CA ASN A 424 38.52 5.21 -29.92
C ASN A 424 38.69 4.75 -31.39
N GLN A 425 37.76 3.97 -31.91
CA GLN A 425 37.67 3.56 -33.31
C GLN A 425 37.00 4.63 -34.20
N GLY A 426 36.66 5.79 -33.63
CA GLY A 426 35.99 6.89 -34.33
C GLY A 426 34.49 6.72 -34.51
N LEU A 427 33.86 5.81 -33.78
CA LEU A 427 32.41 5.67 -33.78
C LEU A 427 31.75 6.61 -32.77
N ASN A 428 30.67 7.26 -33.18
CA ASN A 428 29.94 8.19 -32.33
C ASN A 428 29.06 7.49 -31.30
N VAL A 429 29.69 6.99 -30.23
CA VAL A 429 28.98 6.40 -29.05
C VAL A 429 29.17 7.31 -27.87
N THR A 430 28.12 7.43 -27.05
CA THR A 430 28.15 8.17 -25.80
C THR A 430 28.93 7.39 -24.74
N THR A 431 30.03 7.95 -24.24
CA THR A 431 30.87 7.37 -23.19
C THR A 431 30.43 7.82 -21.80
N ALA A 432 30.90 7.12 -20.75
CA ALA A 432 30.66 7.54 -19.36
C ALA A 432 31.19 8.96 -19.06
N VAL A 433 32.33 9.33 -19.69
CA VAL A 433 32.89 10.67 -19.58
C VAL A 433 31.96 11.71 -20.20
N ASP A 434 31.36 11.41 -21.34
CA ASP A 434 30.40 12.31 -21.99
C ASP A 434 29.16 12.53 -21.14
N LEU A 435 28.66 11.46 -20.48
CA LEU A 435 27.54 11.56 -19.57
C LEU A 435 27.87 12.42 -18.34
N ALA A 436 29.05 12.20 -17.74
CA ALA A 436 29.49 13.00 -16.59
C ALA A 436 29.69 14.49 -16.95
N LEU A 437 30.24 14.75 -18.11
CA LEU A 437 30.40 16.13 -18.60
C LEU A 437 29.05 16.79 -18.88
N LYS A 438 28.13 16.03 -19.44
CA LYS A 438 26.75 16.51 -19.67
C LYS A 438 26.04 16.85 -18.37
N GLU A 439 26.04 15.96 -17.35
CA GLU A 439 25.47 16.24 -16.03
C GLU A 439 26.11 17.50 -15.39
N THR A 440 27.42 17.66 -15.51
CA THR A 440 28.11 18.86 -15.01
C THR A 440 27.67 20.11 -15.76
N PHE A 441 27.50 20.02 -17.06
CA PHE A 441 27.06 21.14 -17.90
C PHE A 441 25.58 21.46 -17.65
N ASP A 442 24.74 20.46 -17.46
CA ASP A 442 23.32 20.64 -17.12
C ASP A 442 23.19 21.39 -15.78
N PHE A 443 23.99 21.04 -14.76
CA PHE A 443 24.05 21.80 -13.51
C PHE A 443 24.55 23.25 -13.73
N TYR A 444 25.58 23.43 -14.53
CA TYR A 444 26.11 24.75 -14.89
C TYR A 444 25.05 25.62 -15.59
N CYS A 445 24.24 25.03 -16.48
CA CYS A 445 23.10 25.72 -17.10
C CYS A 445 22.01 26.08 -16.09
N LEU A 446 21.74 25.22 -15.10
CA LEU A 446 20.80 25.52 -14.01
C LEU A 446 21.26 26.77 -13.21
N LEU A 447 22.54 26.96 -13.00
CA LEU A 447 23.06 28.13 -12.29
C LEU A 447 22.79 29.47 -13.03
N ASN A 448 22.40 29.41 -14.30
CA ASN A 448 22.03 30.61 -15.07
C ASN A 448 20.56 31.02 -14.89
N VAL A 449 19.73 30.17 -14.27
CA VAL A 449 18.28 30.39 -14.13
C VAL A 449 17.93 31.47 -13.08
N PRO A 450 18.55 31.50 -11.86
CA PRO A 450 18.16 32.44 -10.81
C PRO A 450 18.60 33.88 -11.11
N THR A 451 17.71 34.85 -10.89
CA THR A 451 18.05 36.27 -11.01
C THR A 451 18.17 37.01 -9.69
N GLN A 452 17.58 36.50 -8.60
CA GLN A 452 17.64 37.11 -7.27
C GLN A 452 18.16 36.14 -6.20
N GLN A 453 17.59 34.92 -6.11
CA GLN A 453 17.95 33.95 -5.09
C GLN A 453 17.91 32.53 -5.61
N ILE A 454 18.85 31.70 -5.14
CA ILE A 454 18.78 30.26 -5.27
C ILE A 454 18.99 29.59 -3.91
N SER A 455 18.16 28.60 -3.61
CA SER A 455 18.23 27.80 -2.39
C SER A 455 18.33 26.33 -2.77
N PHE A 456 19.41 25.70 -2.38
CA PHE A 456 19.60 24.25 -2.49
C PHE A 456 19.16 23.59 -1.20
N SER A 457 18.61 22.39 -1.30
CA SER A 457 18.26 21.59 -0.13
C SER A 457 18.47 20.11 -0.38
N TYR A 458 18.69 19.36 0.71
CA TYR A 458 18.72 17.90 0.68
C TYR A 458 18.33 17.33 2.04
N PRO A 459 17.80 16.08 2.10
CA PRO A 459 17.49 15.41 3.34
C PRO A 459 18.69 14.61 3.86
N GLU A 460 18.88 14.56 5.18
CA GLU A 460 19.89 13.70 5.83
C GLU A 460 19.59 12.20 5.68
N LEU A 461 18.32 11.86 5.45
CA LEU A 461 17.88 10.49 5.20
C LEU A 461 17.01 10.44 3.94
N ILE A 462 17.45 9.66 2.96
CA ILE A 462 16.69 9.30 1.75
C ILE A 462 16.30 7.84 1.90
N GLU A 463 15.03 7.57 2.17
CA GLU A 463 14.52 6.26 2.58
C GLU A 463 15.23 5.76 3.86
N ARG A 464 16.24 4.88 3.73
CA ARG A 464 17.05 4.34 4.84
C ARG A 464 18.54 4.66 4.70
N ASN A 465 18.92 5.42 3.66
CA ASN A 465 20.31 5.73 3.36
C ASN A 465 20.66 7.15 3.80
N PRO A 466 21.87 7.40 4.33
CA PRO A 466 22.32 8.73 4.63
C PRO A 466 22.40 9.60 3.37
N GLY A 467 21.81 10.78 3.39
CA GLY A 467 21.95 11.81 2.37
C GLY A 467 23.25 12.60 2.58
N ILE A 468 24.05 12.72 1.54
CA ILE A 468 25.27 13.50 1.54
C ILE A 468 25.10 14.64 0.53
N ALA A 469 25.58 15.84 0.87
CA ALA A 469 25.49 16.98 -0.05
C ALA A 469 26.14 16.69 -1.40
N SER A 470 25.52 17.16 -2.48
CA SER A 470 26.03 17.04 -3.83
C SER A 470 27.47 17.56 -3.95
N PRO A 471 28.38 16.86 -4.66
CA PRO A 471 29.74 17.35 -4.93
C PRO A 471 29.75 18.67 -5.71
N TYR A 472 28.72 18.99 -6.47
CA TYR A 472 28.59 20.27 -7.15
C TYR A 472 28.43 21.44 -6.16
N LEU A 473 27.76 21.22 -5.04
CA LEU A 473 27.63 22.23 -3.99
C LEU A 473 28.94 22.45 -3.22
N ALA A 474 29.70 21.39 -3.00
CA ALA A 474 31.04 21.48 -2.45
C ALA A 474 31.97 22.27 -3.39
N ARG A 475 31.87 22.07 -4.73
CA ARG A 475 32.59 22.82 -5.74
C ARG A 475 32.22 24.31 -5.74
N LEU A 476 30.95 24.64 -5.45
CA LEU A 476 30.53 26.04 -5.24
C LEU A 476 31.03 26.62 -3.91
N GLY A 477 31.56 25.81 -3.00
CA GLY A 477 32.00 26.27 -1.66
C GLY A 477 30.86 26.42 -0.66
N LEU A 478 29.67 25.84 -0.95
CA LEU A 478 28.51 25.86 -0.04
C LEU A 478 28.70 24.89 1.12
N LYS A 479 28.38 25.35 2.30
CA LYS A 479 28.34 24.54 3.52
C LYS A 479 26.90 24.32 3.94
N PRO A 480 26.51 23.10 4.26
CA PRO A 480 25.15 22.84 4.75
C PRO A 480 24.90 23.56 6.07
N SER A 481 23.71 24.13 6.18
CA SER A 481 23.23 24.78 7.39
C SER A 481 21.89 24.15 7.75
N PRO A 482 21.74 23.60 8.98
CA PRO A 482 20.42 23.21 9.44
C PRO A 482 19.54 24.46 9.53
N ILE A 483 18.30 24.33 9.14
CA ILE A 483 17.34 25.43 9.30
C ILE A 483 16.71 25.27 10.68
N ASP A 484 17.13 26.14 11.59
CA ASP A 484 16.50 26.30 12.89
C ASP A 484 15.39 27.38 12.78
N ASN A 485 14.26 27.13 13.40
CA ASN A 485 13.18 28.11 13.58
C ASN A 485 12.51 28.61 12.28
N LEU A 486 12.09 27.70 11.41
CA LEU A 486 11.17 28.11 10.34
C LEU A 486 9.86 28.66 10.95
N PRO A 487 9.31 29.76 10.42
CA PRO A 487 8.03 30.27 10.89
C PRO A 487 6.91 29.26 10.58
N ILE A 488 5.85 29.31 11.38
CA ILE A 488 4.63 28.52 11.11
C ILE A 488 3.99 29.10 9.85
N ALA A 489 3.86 28.25 8.84
CA ALA A 489 3.38 28.67 7.52
C ALA A 489 2.15 27.86 7.07
N SER A 490 1.73 26.84 7.85
CA SER A 490 0.49 26.09 7.61
C SER A 490 -0.28 25.88 8.90
N ILE A 491 -1.59 25.67 8.75
CA ILE A 491 -2.48 25.35 9.88
C ILE A 491 -2.06 24.03 10.53
N GLU A 492 -1.60 23.07 9.74
CA GLU A 492 -1.16 21.78 10.26
C GLU A 492 0.12 21.88 11.10
N GLN A 493 1.08 22.70 10.67
CA GLN A 493 2.27 23.00 11.50
C GLN A 493 1.86 23.67 12.83
N ALA A 494 0.91 24.60 12.78
CA ALA A 494 0.39 25.24 13.98
C ALA A 494 -0.28 24.23 14.93
N ARG A 495 -1.10 23.31 14.40
CA ARG A 495 -1.73 22.23 15.16
C ARG A 495 -0.71 21.30 15.80
N GLN A 496 0.30 20.86 15.05
CA GLN A 496 1.36 20.00 15.56
C GLN A 496 2.17 20.68 16.67
N LEU A 497 2.48 21.96 16.51
CA LEU A 497 3.18 22.73 17.56
C LEU A 497 2.33 22.87 18.81
N TYR A 498 1.04 23.19 18.66
CA TYR A 498 0.11 23.27 19.79
C TYR A 498 0.00 21.94 20.55
N LEU A 499 -0.10 20.82 19.81
CA LEU A 499 -0.20 19.49 20.44
C LEU A 499 1.08 19.09 21.19
N ARG A 500 2.24 19.49 20.68
CA ARG A 500 3.54 19.19 21.31
C ARG A 500 3.89 20.13 22.46
N GLN A 501 3.57 21.40 22.31
CA GLN A 501 3.97 22.47 23.22
C GLN A 501 2.85 23.53 23.33
N PRO A 502 1.75 23.23 24.06
CA PRO A 502 0.58 24.10 24.15
C PRO A 502 0.88 25.53 24.66
N ASN A 503 1.97 25.68 25.40
CA ASN A 503 2.38 26.95 25.96
C ASN A 503 3.04 27.90 24.95
N LEU A 504 3.52 27.39 23.82
CA LEU A 504 4.20 28.16 22.77
C LEU A 504 3.28 28.65 21.66
N CYS A 505 2.10 28.06 21.52
CA CYS A 505 1.15 28.43 20.51
C CYS A 505 -0.24 28.48 21.12
N GLN A 506 -0.88 29.65 21.12
CA GLN A 506 -2.30 29.71 21.44
C GLN A 506 -3.10 29.33 20.20
N PRO A 507 -4.03 28.36 20.29
CA PRO A 507 -4.82 27.99 19.14
C PRO A 507 -5.73 29.17 18.77
N ASP A 508 -5.65 29.58 17.53
CA ASP A 508 -6.76 30.30 16.93
C ASP A 508 -7.95 29.31 16.86
N SER A 509 -9.12 29.76 17.31
CA SER A 509 -10.34 28.95 17.31
C SER A 509 -10.69 28.37 15.90
N SER A 510 -10.16 28.98 14.85
CA SER A 510 -10.29 28.48 13.45
C SER A 510 -9.42 27.26 13.12
N TRP A 511 -8.40 26.94 13.93
CA TRP A 511 -7.48 25.82 13.65
C TRP A 511 -7.98 24.50 14.21
N LEU A 512 -8.73 24.54 15.30
CA LEU A 512 -9.27 23.37 15.96
C LEU A 512 -10.77 23.29 15.68
N MET A 513 -11.17 22.30 14.90
CA MET A 513 -12.59 21.98 14.80
C MET A 513 -13.14 21.65 16.19
N PRO A 514 -14.43 21.95 16.46
CA PRO A 514 -15.07 21.61 17.74
C PRO A 514 -14.86 20.14 18.13
N GLU A 515 -14.84 19.23 17.14
CA GLU A 515 -14.64 17.81 17.30
C GLU A 515 -13.24 17.49 17.85
N ILE A 516 -12.20 18.19 17.39
CA ILE A 516 -10.82 18.00 17.88
C ILE A 516 -10.71 18.50 19.31
N THR A 517 -11.29 19.66 19.62
CA THR A 517 -11.32 20.21 20.99
C THR A 517 -12.05 19.25 21.93
N HIS A 518 -13.19 18.72 21.48
CA HIS A 518 -13.94 17.72 22.23
C HIS A 518 -13.12 16.42 22.44
N ALA A 519 -12.44 15.91 21.40
CA ALA A 519 -11.60 14.73 21.52
C ALA A 519 -10.44 14.94 22.52
N LEU A 520 -9.80 16.12 22.50
CA LEU A 520 -8.75 16.47 23.47
C LEU A 520 -9.30 16.53 24.90
N GLN A 521 -10.50 17.08 25.09
CA GLN A 521 -11.18 17.13 26.38
C GLN A 521 -11.46 15.72 26.90
N VAL A 522 -11.99 14.84 26.04
CA VAL A 522 -12.25 13.42 26.36
C VAL A 522 -10.97 12.73 26.81
N GLU A 523 -9.89 12.87 26.04
CA GLU A 523 -8.60 12.24 26.41
C GLU A 523 -8.03 12.82 27.72
N SER A 524 -8.13 14.13 27.91
CA SER A 524 -7.72 14.78 29.16
C SER A 524 -8.52 14.26 30.36
N ASN A 525 -9.84 14.13 30.25
CA ASN A 525 -10.69 13.58 31.30
C ASN A 525 -10.36 12.11 31.59
N ARG A 526 -10.08 11.32 30.56
CA ARG A 526 -9.68 9.92 30.70
C ARG A 526 -8.31 9.75 31.39
N GLU A 527 -7.42 10.72 31.28
CA GLU A 527 -6.11 10.70 31.94
C GLU A 527 -6.13 11.31 33.36
N SER A 528 -7.15 12.07 33.70
CA SER A 528 -7.27 12.72 34.99
C SER A 528 -7.74 11.75 36.07
N ALA A 529 -7.44 12.07 37.35
CA ALA A 529 -7.91 11.33 38.52
C ALA A 529 -9.35 11.72 38.93
N ILE A 530 -10.12 12.38 38.07
CA ILE A 530 -11.51 12.79 38.29
C ILE A 530 -12.41 11.57 38.30
N ALA A 531 -13.52 11.63 39.03
CA ALA A 531 -14.52 10.57 39.07
C ALA A 531 -14.95 10.15 37.65
N PRO A 532 -15.19 8.85 37.41
CA PRO A 532 -15.59 8.36 36.07
C PRO A 532 -16.82 9.10 35.53
N ASP A 533 -16.74 9.50 34.28
CA ASP A 533 -17.83 10.15 33.55
C ASP A 533 -18.36 9.30 32.38
N GLN A 534 -19.16 9.92 31.52
CA GLN A 534 -19.71 9.25 30.33
C GLN A 534 -18.66 8.64 29.38
N TYR A 535 -17.43 9.15 29.38
CA TYR A 535 -16.31 8.65 28.56
C TYR A 535 -15.53 7.52 29.23
N ASP A 536 -15.80 7.29 30.51
CA ASP A 536 -15.23 6.21 31.33
C ASP A 536 -16.18 5.00 31.49
N GLY A 537 -17.24 4.96 30.70
CA GLY A 537 -18.24 3.88 30.71
C GLY A 537 -19.43 4.12 31.61
N VAL A 538 -19.65 5.33 32.12
CA VAL A 538 -20.88 5.70 32.85
C VAL A 538 -21.94 6.11 31.83
N ILE A 539 -22.89 5.22 31.52
CA ILE A 539 -23.97 5.52 30.58
C ILE A 539 -25.23 6.09 31.26
N GLY A 540 -25.28 6.06 32.58
CA GLY A 540 -26.37 6.65 33.37
C GLY A 540 -27.74 5.93 33.25
N ILE A 541 -27.83 4.85 32.47
CA ILE A 541 -29.05 4.06 32.27
C ILE A 541 -28.87 2.77 33.03
N GLY A 542 -29.54 2.64 34.17
CA GLY A 542 -29.55 1.42 34.98
C GLY A 542 -30.39 0.30 34.36
N ILE A 543 -29.93 -0.92 34.52
CA ILE A 543 -30.65 -2.14 34.14
C ILE A 543 -31.01 -2.85 35.44
N ASP A 544 -32.29 -3.22 35.59
CA ASP A 544 -32.70 -4.08 36.69
C ASP A 544 -32.06 -5.47 36.55
N PRO A 545 -31.17 -5.86 37.48
CA PRO A 545 -30.52 -7.16 37.43
C PRO A 545 -31.47 -8.36 37.40
N GLN A 546 -32.70 -8.21 37.94
CA GLN A 546 -33.71 -9.29 37.93
C GLN A 546 -34.46 -9.40 36.61
N SER A 547 -34.50 -8.32 35.83
CA SER A 547 -35.16 -8.32 34.53
C SER A 547 -34.35 -9.02 33.42
N LYS A 548 -33.10 -9.37 33.70
CA LYS A 548 -32.17 -9.92 32.71
C LYS A 548 -31.73 -11.34 33.07
N ILE A 549 -31.86 -12.25 32.11
CA ILE A 549 -31.38 -13.62 32.24
C ILE A 549 -29.95 -13.69 31.68
N PHE A 550 -29.02 -14.15 32.49
CA PHE A 550 -27.61 -14.29 32.14
C PHE A 550 -27.23 -15.74 31.79
N SER A 551 -26.23 -15.94 30.97
CA SER A 551 -25.48 -17.19 30.91
C SER A 551 -24.17 -17.07 31.73
N ALA A 552 -23.62 -18.21 32.12
CA ALA A 552 -22.32 -18.24 32.79
C ALA A 552 -21.22 -17.53 32.00
N SER A 553 -21.22 -17.65 30.65
CA SER A 553 -20.29 -16.94 29.75
C SER A 553 -20.49 -15.43 29.75
N GLN A 554 -21.73 -14.93 29.83
CA GLN A 554 -21.99 -13.48 29.93
C GLN A 554 -21.50 -12.91 31.26
N LEU A 555 -21.71 -13.65 32.36
CA LEU A 555 -21.14 -13.23 33.65
C LEU A 555 -19.63 -13.24 33.66
N THR A 556 -19.02 -14.23 33.00
CA THR A 556 -17.56 -14.29 32.83
C THR A 556 -17.06 -13.07 32.03
N GLN A 557 -17.72 -12.69 30.93
CA GLN A 557 -17.36 -11.49 30.16
C GLN A 557 -17.45 -10.23 31.01
N LEU A 558 -18.51 -10.05 31.78
CA LEU A 558 -18.73 -8.88 32.62
C LEU A 558 -17.71 -8.81 33.75
N GLY A 559 -17.38 -9.92 34.36
CA GLY A 559 -16.38 -9.99 35.44
C GLY A 559 -14.95 -9.87 34.95
N GLN A 560 -14.66 -10.25 33.71
CA GLN A 560 -13.36 -10.03 33.07
C GLN A 560 -13.12 -8.54 32.81
N CYS A 561 -14.09 -7.88 32.18
CA CYS A 561 -14.07 -6.45 31.91
C CYS A 561 -15.51 -5.97 31.61
N PRO A 562 -16.08 -5.07 32.43
CA PRO A 562 -17.44 -4.56 32.20
C PRO A 562 -17.65 -3.95 30.82
N PHE A 563 -16.64 -3.24 30.28
CA PHE A 563 -16.69 -2.67 28.94
C PHE A 563 -16.79 -3.74 27.85
N LYS A 564 -16.09 -4.87 27.99
CA LYS A 564 -16.19 -6.02 27.06
C LYS A 564 -17.62 -6.53 26.96
N TRP A 565 -18.29 -6.69 28.09
CA TRP A 565 -19.68 -7.11 28.14
C TRP A 565 -20.62 -6.05 27.54
N PHE A 566 -20.42 -4.77 27.87
CA PHE A 566 -21.17 -3.64 27.33
C PHE A 566 -21.09 -3.61 25.79
N SER A 567 -19.89 -3.70 25.23
CA SER A 567 -19.67 -3.71 23.78
C SER A 567 -20.34 -4.92 23.11
N ALA A 568 -20.17 -6.10 23.68
CA ALA A 568 -20.73 -7.33 23.11
C ALA A 568 -22.25 -7.42 23.22
N ARG A 569 -22.86 -6.95 24.33
CA ARG A 569 -24.24 -7.26 24.68
C ARG A 569 -25.20 -6.09 24.63
N LEU A 570 -24.76 -4.89 24.95
CA LEU A 570 -25.59 -3.68 24.84
C LEU A 570 -25.41 -3.01 23.49
N LEU A 571 -24.20 -2.76 23.06
CA LEU A 571 -23.90 -2.20 21.74
C LEU A 571 -24.05 -3.25 20.63
N ARG A 572 -23.98 -4.53 20.95
CA ARG A 572 -24.06 -5.65 19.99
C ARG A 572 -23.02 -5.58 18.89
N LEU A 573 -21.85 -5.05 19.22
CA LEU A 573 -20.73 -5.00 18.28
C LEU A 573 -20.27 -6.43 18.00
N LYS A 574 -20.06 -6.70 16.73
CA LYS A 574 -19.54 -7.98 16.26
C LYS A 574 -18.35 -7.70 15.34
N GLU A 575 -17.35 -8.52 15.44
CA GLU A 575 -16.27 -8.56 14.46
C GLU A 575 -16.84 -8.95 13.09
N LEU A 576 -16.33 -8.34 12.03
CA LEU A 576 -16.66 -8.78 10.68
C LEU A 576 -15.98 -10.14 10.48
N ILE A 577 -16.77 -11.16 10.28
CA ILE A 577 -16.27 -12.50 10.01
C ILE A 577 -15.67 -12.49 8.60
N GLU A 578 -14.38 -12.70 8.53
CA GLU A 578 -13.72 -13.07 7.27
C GLU A 578 -13.75 -14.59 7.15
N ALA A 579 -13.96 -15.11 5.94
CA ALA A 579 -13.89 -16.54 5.74
C ALA A 579 -12.43 -16.97 5.93
N GLU A 580 -12.20 -17.73 6.96
CA GLU A 580 -10.91 -18.37 7.22
C GLU A 580 -10.82 -19.68 6.42
N SER A 581 -9.62 -20.04 6.00
CA SER A 581 -9.37 -21.34 5.36
C SER A 581 -9.59 -22.50 6.31
N ASP A 582 -9.51 -22.24 7.62
CA ASP A 582 -9.67 -23.20 8.71
C ASP A 582 -10.98 -22.97 9.45
N LEU A 583 -11.51 -24.04 10.05
CA LEU A 583 -12.70 -23.97 10.87
C LEU A 583 -12.44 -23.09 12.11
N GLY A 584 -13.09 -21.95 12.20
CA GLY A 584 -12.94 -21.01 13.32
C GLY A 584 -13.19 -21.66 14.68
N ALA A 585 -12.56 -21.16 15.74
CA ALA A 585 -12.56 -21.78 17.08
C ALA A 585 -13.96 -22.00 17.66
N ALA A 586 -14.89 -21.06 17.44
CA ALA A 586 -16.28 -21.18 17.92
C ALA A 586 -17.04 -22.28 17.17
N MET A 587 -16.90 -22.35 15.83
CA MET A 587 -17.59 -23.35 15.02
C MET A 587 -17.03 -24.75 15.27
N ARG A 588 -15.71 -24.88 15.47
CA ARG A 588 -15.06 -26.11 15.90
C ARG A 588 -15.57 -26.58 17.27
N GLY A 589 -15.77 -25.66 18.21
CA GLY A 589 -16.39 -25.96 19.49
C GLY A 589 -17.79 -26.53 19.32
N ASN A 590 -18.65 -25.86 18.56
CA ASN A 590 -20.01 -26.28 18.28
C ASN A 590 -20.07 -27.69 17.63
N LEU A 591 -19.18 -27.96 16.67
CA LEU A 591 -19.07 -29.27 16.03
C LEU A 591 -18.76 -30.38 17.06
N TYR A 592 -17.75 -30.15 17.90
CA TYR A 592 -17.36 -31.18 18.88
C TYR A 592 -18.42 -31.42 19.94
N HIS A 593 -19.01 -30.35 20.50
CA HIS A 593 -20.12 -30.49 21.48
C HIS A 593 -21.29 -31.26 20.88
N ARG A 594 -21.71 -30.87 19.64
CA ARG A 594 -22.85 -31.54 19.00
C ARG A 594 -22.55 -33.01 18.65
N CYS A 595 -21.34 -33.29 18.15
CA CYS A 595 -20.93 -34.65 17.84
C CYS A 595 -20.86 -35.53 19.11
N LEU A 596 -20.32 -35.00 20.22
CA LEU A 596 -20.24 -35.71 21.49
C LEU A 596 -21.63 -35.93 22.10
N GLU A 597 -22.53 -34.95 22.03
CA GLU A 597 -23.94 -35.09 22.43
C GLU A 597 -24.60 -36.27 21.71
N LEU A 598 -24.50 -36.32 20.39
CA LEU A 598 -25.06 -37.38 19.55
C LEU A 598 -24.41 -38.75 19.83
N SER A 599 -23.09 -38.78 20.03
CA SER A 599 -22.33 -40.00 20.28
C SER A 599 -22.64 -40.61 21.65
N LEU A 600 -22.91 -39.78 22.66
CA LEU A 600 -23.25 -40.24 24.02
C LEU A 600 -24.73 -40.55 24.20
N ALA A 601 -25.55 -40.33 23.20
CA ALA A 601 -26.96 -40.66 23.29
C ALA A 601 -27.12 -42.19 23.44
N GLY A 602 -27.58 -42.61 24.65
CA GLY A 602 -27.75 -44.03 25.00
C GLY A 602 -26.52 -44.75 25.58
N ILE A 603 -25.37 -44.07 25.67
CA ILE A 603 -24.17 -44.59 26.34
C ILE A 603 -24.22 -44.22 27.81
N LYS A 604 -24.17 -45.23 28.69
CA LYS A 604 -24.15 -45.02 30.14
C LYS A 604 -22.81 -45.36 30.78
N THR A 605 -22.16 -46.40 30.31
CA THR A 605 -20.95 -46.91 30.94
C THR A 605 -19.78 -46.99 29.94
N ALA A 606 -18.57 -47.15 30.45
CA ALA A 606 -17.39 -47.41 29.63
C ALA A 606 -17.53 -48.67 28.78
N SER A 607 -18.29 -49.66 29.27
CA SER A 607 -18.58 -50.88 28.53
C SER A 607 -19.52 -50.61 27.33
N ASP A 608 -20.43 -49.68 27.43
CA ASP A 608 -21.28 -49.25 26.30
C ASP A 608 -20.45 -48.45 25.29
N LEU A 609 -19.60 -47.57 25.77
CA LEU A 609 -18.69 -46.81 24.94
C LEU A 609 -17.72 -47.70 24.17
N ALA A 610 -17.26 -48.80 24.77
CA ALA A 610 -16.38 -49.76 24.09
C ALA A 610 -17.07 -50.52 22.93
N LYS A 611 -18.40 -50.55 22.92
CA LYS A 611 -19.21 -51.12 21.82
C LYS A 611 -19.52 -50.10 20.71
N PHE A 612 -19.31 -48.80 21.01
CA PHE A 612 -19.54 -47.71 20.08
C PHE A 612 -18.41 -47.72 19.01
N ASN A 613 -18.80 -47.95 17.77
CA ASN A 613 -17.82 -48.13 16.71
C ASN A 613 -17.59 -46.83 15.93
N GLN A 614 -16.56 -46.87 15.10
CA GLN A 614 -16.15 -45.72 14.29
C GLN A 614 -17.23 -45.27 13.27
N GLU A 615 -18.07 -46.21 12.81
CA GLU A 615 -19.15 -45.93 11.86
C GLU A 615 -20.26 -45.10 12.54
N GLN A 616 -20.60 -45.41 13.79
CA GLN A 616 -21.56 -44.65 14.60
C GLN A 616 -21.08 -43.24 14.89
N LEU A 617 -19.78 -43.09 15.18
CA LEU A 617 -19.16 -41.77 15.30
C LEU A 617 -19.21 -40.98 13.99
N ALA A 618 -18.90 -41.62 12.86
CA ALA A 618 -18.95 -40.98 11.56
C ALA A 618 -20.38 -40.52 11.19
N GLN A 619 -21.41 -41.27 11.59
CA GLN A 619 -22.83 -40.89 11.45
C GLN A 619 -23.17 -39.68 12.31
N ALA A 620 -22.81 -39.70 13.62
CA ALA A 620 -23.00 -38.58 14.50
C ALA A 620 -22.31 -37.30 14.01
N PHE A 621 -21.08 -37.46 13.49
CA PHE A 621 -20.33 -36.39 12.90
C PHE A 621 -21.00 -35.83 11.64
N ALA A 622 -21.49 -36.67 10.74
CA ALA A 622 -22.20 -36.26 9.54
C ALA A 622 -23.46 -35.44 9.83
N VAL A 623 -24.20 -35.84 10.88
CA VAL A 623 -25.39 -35.08 11.34
C VAL A 623 -24.98 -33.71 11.86
N ALA A 624 -23.93 -33.63 12.70
CA ALA A 624 -23.44 -32.35 13.23
C ALA A 624 -22.89 -31.45 12.10
N GLU A 625 -22.17 -32.04 11.13
CA GLU A 625 -21.64 -31.39 9.95
C GLU A 625 -22.73 -30.73 9.09
N GLN A 626 -23.83 -31.45 8.87
CA GLN A 626 -24.99 -30.99 8.11
C GLN A 626 -25.74 -29.86 8.84
N GLU A 627 -26.02 -30.04 10.15
CA GLU A 627 -26.69 -29.03 10.97
C GLU A 627 -25.91 -27.69 11.02
N LEU A 628 -24.60 -27.78 11.03
CA LEU A 628 -23.69 -26.61 11.05
C LEU A 628 -23.30 -26.08 9.67
N LYS A 629 -23.79 -26.71 8.59
CA LYS A 629 -23.51 -26.34 7.18
C LYS A 629 -22.02 -26.32 6.83
N LEU A 630 -21.22 -27.19 7.44
CA LEU A 630 -19.77 -27.20 7.24
C LEU A 630 -19.36 -27.64 5.84
N THR A 631 -20.20 -28.44 5.17
CA THR A 631 -19.97 -28.87 3.79
C THR A 631 -19.93 -27.72 2.76
N GLU A 632 -20.45 -26.56 3.14
CA GLU A 632 -20.45 -25.34 2.33
C GLU A 632 -19.12 -24.55 2.46
N LEU A 633 -18.25 -24.90 3.42
CA LEU A 633 -17.00 -24.18 3.68
C LEU A 633 -15.88 -24.61 2.71
N PRO A 634 -15.10 -23.67 2.18
CA PRO A 634 -13.93 -23.97 1.37
C PRO A 634 -12.91 -24.84 2.13
N GLY A 635 -12.40 -25.88 1.48
CA GLY A 635 -11.37 -26.76 2.07
C GLY A 635 -11.85 -27.72 3.16
N TRP A 636 -13.15 -27.75 3.52
CA TRP A 636 -13.69 -28.61 4.57
C TRP A 636 -13.37 -30.09 4.38
N SER A 637 -13.45 -30.59 3.13
CA SER A 637 -13.16 -31.98 2.82
C SER A 637 -11.76 -32.43 3.23
N ALA A 638 -10.78 -31.51 3.23
CA ALA A 638 -9.40 -31.80 3.65
C ALA A 638 -9.28 -31.87 5.18
N GLN A 639 -10.03 -31.05 5.91
CA GLN A 639 -9.96 -30.94 7.38
C GLN A 639 -10.85 -31.95 8.09
N ARG A 640 -11.92 -32.37 7.45
CA ARG A 640 -12.95 -33.25 8.00
C ARG A 640 -12.39 -34.49 8.71
N GLN A 641 -11.44 -35.17 8.07
CA GLN A 641 -10.88 -36.39 8.60
C GLN A 641 -10.03 -36.17 9.85
N GLU A 642 -9.37 -35.03 9.95
CA GLU A 642 -8.58 -34.66 11.14
C GLU A 642 -9.46 -34.49 12.36
N HIS A 643 -10.59 -33.77 12.21
CA HIS A 643 -11.57 -33.57 13.28
C HIS A 643 -12.22 -34.90 13.72
N LEU A 644 -12.56 -35.75 12.76
CA LEU A 644 -13.12 -37.06 13.06
C LEU A 644 -12.12 -37.95 13.79
N ASN A 645 -10.87 -37.96 13.38
CA ASN A 645 -9.79 -38.72 14.04
C ASN A 645 -9.57 -38.23 15.47
N LEU A 646 -9.57 -36.90 15.70
CA LEU A 646 -9.42 -36.35 17.05
C LEU A 646 -10.54 -36.81 17.97
N LEU A 647 -11.81 -36.82 17.54
CA LEU A 647 -12.93 -37.30 18.32
C LEU A 647 -12.87 -38.82 18.54
N THR A 648 -12.43 -39.60 17.55
CA THR A 648 -12.18 -41.04 17.71
C THR A 648 -11.20 -41.34 18.83
N LEU A 649 -10.07 -40.60 18.85
CA LEU A 649 -9.05 -40.75 19.90
C LEU A 649 -9.60 -40.37 21.27
N ASN A 650 -10.41 -39.33 21.36
CA ASN A 650 -11.03 -38.94 22.65
C ASN A 650 -11.96 -40.04 23.19
N LEU A 651 -12.86 -40.58 22.38
CA LEU A 651 -13.77 -41.63 22.81
C LEU A 651 -13.08 -42.94 23.19
N ALA A 652 -11.87 -43.18 22.62
CA ALA A 652 -11.07 -44.37 22.95
C ALA A 652 -10.27 -44.23 24.26
N THR A 653 -10.11 -42.99 24.78
CA THR A 653 -9.31 -42.71 25.97
C THR A 653 -10.05 -43.06 27.23
N ALA A 654 -9.44 -43.86 28.15
CA ALA A 654 -10.04 -44.18 29.46
C ALA A 654 -10.35 -42.97 30.34
N GLU A 655 -9.64 -41.85 30.11
CA GLU A 655 -9.85 -40.55 30.77
C GLU A 655 -11.20 -39.91 30.37
N PHE A 656 -11.67 -40.19 29.14
CA PHE A 656 -12.95 -39.66 28.68
C PHE A 656 -14.16 -40.20 29.47
N LEU A 657 -14.21 -41.51 29.65
CA LEU A 657 -15.23 -42.16 30.48
C LEU A 657 -14.59 -43.29 31.29
N PRO A 658 -14.13 -43.00 32.52
CA PRO A 658 -13.54 -44.00 33.42
C PRO A 658 -14.54 -45.10 33.79
N ARG A 659 -14.05 -46.32 34.06
CA ARG A 659 -14.87 -47.51 34.31
C ARG A 659 -15.82 -47.40 35.51
N GLU A 660 -15.43 -46.59 36.49
CA GLU A 660 -16.20 -46.33 37.71
C GLU A 660 -17.24 -45.22 37.56
N ARG A 661 -17.40 -44.66 36.39
CA ARG A 661 -18.36 -43.58 36.10
C ARG A 661 -19.52 -44.08 35.24
N GLU A 662 -20.70 -43.53 35.54
CA GLU A 662 -21.93 -43.75 34.76
C GLU A 662 -22.46 -42.39 34.27
N VAL A 663 -22.60 -42.21 32.94
CA VAL A 663 -23.23 -41.01 32.36
C VAL A 663 -24.72 -41.03 32.70
N ILE A 664 -25.17 -40.06 33.49
CA ILE A 664 -26.59 -39.93 33.88
C ILE A 664 -27.33 -38.90 33.03
N ALA A 665 -26.64 -37.91 32.52
CA ALA A 665 -27.24 -36.91 31.65
C ALA A 665 -26.20 -36.19 30.79
N THR A 666 -26.63 -35.79 29.59
CA THR A 666 -25.90 -34.92 28.69
C THR A 666 -26.73 -33.69 28.34
N GLU A 667 -26.10 -32.56 28.02
CA GLU A 667 -26.74 -31.33 27.58
C GLU A 667 -27.90 -30.86 28.47
N THR A 668 -27.68 -30.97 29.78
CA THR A 668 -28.71 -30.70 30.80
C THR A 668 -28.99 -29.22 30.95
N LYS A 669 -30.19 -28.80 30.56
CA LYS A 669 -30.62 -27.39 30.69
C LYS A 669 -31.02 -27.10 32.13
N PHE A 670 -30.70 -25.86 32.58
CA PHE A 670 -31.11 -25.34 33.88
C PHE A 670 -31.47 -23.85 33.78
N GLU A 671 -32.30 -23.42 34.71
CA GLU A 671 -32.62 -22.03 34.99
C GLU A 671 -32.77 -21.89 36.50
N MET A 672 -32.08 -20.92 37.10
CA MET A 672 -32.02 -20.71 38.52
C MET A 672 -31.78 -19.26 38.93
N GLN A 673 -32.14 -18.95 40.18
CA GLN A 673 -31.61 -17.74 40.83
C GLN A 673 -30.25 -18.05 41.47
N TRP A 674 -29.28 -17.23 41.17
CA TRP A 674 -27.92 -17.37 41.66
C TRP A 674 -27.44 -16.04 42.26
N TYR A 675 -27.32 -15.95 43.57
CA TYR A 675 -27.01 -14.73 44.33
C TYR A 675 -27.84 -13.50 43.93
N GLY A 676 -29.13 -13.73 43.57
CA GLY A 676 -30.05 -12.67 43.15
C GLY A 676 -29.93 -12.26 41.65
N LEU A 677 -29.24 -13.03 40.83
CA LEU A 677 -29.21 -12.92 39.36
C LEU A 677 -29.99 -14.09 38.77
N GLN A 678 -30.74 -13.86 37.68
CA GLN A 678 -31.41 -14.92 36.92
C GLN A 678 -30.39 -15.51 35.93
N ILE A 679 -30.11 -16.80 36.03
CA ILE A 679 -29.16 -17.52 35.18
C ILE A 679 -29.82 -18.67 34.47
N LYS A 680 -29.53 -18.84 33.19
CA LYS A 680 -29.82 -20.03 32.41
C LYS A 680 -28.60 -20.59 31.76
N GLY A 681 -28.54 -21.88 31.59
CA GLY A 681 -27.41 -22.55 30.96
C GLY A 681 -27.71 -24.00 30.60
N ARG A 682 -26.64 -24.65 30.18
CA ARG A 682 -26.64 -26.04 29.79
C ARG A 682 -25.32 -26.69 30.22
N VAL A 683 -25.38 -27.78 30.93
CA VAL A 683 -24.24 -28.58 31.37
C VAL A 683 -24.01 -29.69 30.36
N ASP A 684 -22.77 -29.81 29.85
CA ASP A 684 -22.45 -30.71 28.74
C ASP A 684 -22.65 -32.20 29.15
N ARG A 685 -22.09 -32.60 30.32
CA ARG A 685 -22.18 -33.97 30.80
C ARG A 685 -22.19 -34.05 32.33
N ILE A 686 -23.00 -34.94 32.83
CA ILE A 686 -23.08 -35.29 34.26
C ILE A 686 -22.88 -36.78 34.38
N ASP A 687 -21.86 -37.20 35.17
CA ASP A 687 -21.56 -38.58 35.45
C ASP A 687 -21.84 -38.89 36.95
N ARG A 688 -22.29 -40.10 37.25
CA ARG A 688 -22.35 -40.65 38.59
C ARG A 688 -21.00 -41.33 38.92
N THR A 689 -20.44 -40.99 40.03
CA THR A 689 -19.23 -41.61 40.61
C THR A 689 -19.57 -42.31 41.93
N PRO A 690 -18.67 -43.13 42.46
CA PRO A 690 -18.89 -43.73 43.81
C PRO A 690 -18.99 -42.68 44.93
N ALA A 691 -18.46 -41.46 44.72
CA ALA A 691 -18.49 -40.39 45.72
C ALA A 691 -19.59 -39.35 45.50
N GLY A 692 -20.34 -39.39 44.35
CA GLY A 692 -21.39 -38.44 44.05
C GLY A 692 -21.51 -38.15 42.55
N LEU A 693 -21.82 -36.92 42.20
CA LEU A 693 -21.93 -36.49 40.81
C LEU A 693 -20.67 -35.74 40.31
N SER A 694 -20.23 -36.06 39.14
CA SER A 694 -19.14 -35.37 38.43
C SER A 694 -19.71 -34.57 37.28
N ILE A 695 -19.43 -33.28 37.27
CA ILE A 695 -19.87 -32.33 36.22
C ILE A 695 -18.68 -32.08 35.28
N ILE A 696 -18.93 -32.22 33.99
CA ILE A 696 -17.91 -32.11 32.95
C ILE A 696 -18.37 -31.10 31.88
N ASP A 697 -17.51 -30.14 31.59
CA ASP A 697 -17.67 -29.16 30.49
C ASP A 697 -16.55 -29.33 29.46
N TYR A 698 -16.90 -29.53 28.22
CA TYR A 698 -15.92 -29.75 27.14
C TYR A 698 -15.26 -28.47 26.71
N LYS A 699 -13.96 -28.52 26.51
CA LYS A 699 -13.16 -27.42 25.92
C LYS A 699 -12.35 -27.93 24.73
N THR A 700 -12.40 -27.18 23.63
CA THR A 700 -11.64 -27.53 22.42
C THR A 700 -10.14 -27.54 22.68
N SER A 701 -9.61 -26.55 23.41
CA SER A 701 -8.18 -26.39 23.67
C SER A 701 -7.79 -26.85 25.08
N GLY A 702 -6.50 -27.07 25.32
CA GLY A 702 -5.95 -27.32 26.67
C GLY A 702 -5.80 -26.08 27.52
N VAL A 703 -6.10 -24.91 26.98
CA VAL A 703 -6.09 -23.64 27.71
C VAL A 703 -7.46 -23.46 28.39
N THR A 704 -7.46 -23.41 29.70
CA THR A 704 -8.68 -23.09 30.46
C THR A 704 -9.07 -21.63 30.21
N PRO A 705 -10.37 -21.33 30.15
CA PRO A 705 -10.85 -19.96 30.04
C PRO A 705 -10.24 -19.07 31.12
N ALA A 706 -9.87 -17.84 30.74
CA ALA A 706 -9.48 -16.85 31.73
C ALA A 706 -10.66 -16.61 32.68
N GLY A 707 -10.41 -16.71 33.97
CA GLY A 707 -11.44 -16.46 34.99
C GLY A 707 -11.84 -14.97 35.05
N VAL A 708 -12.76 -14.65 35.94
CA VAL A 708 -13.07 -13.27 36.29
C VAL A 708 -12.09 -12.77 37.36
N LYS A 709 -12.05 -11.45 37.59
CA LYS A 709 -11.25 -10.85 38.65
C LYS A 709 -11.69 -11.33 40.01
N ASP A 710 -10.73 -11.78 40.81
CA ASP A 710 -10.89 -11.99 42.25
C ASP A 710 -10.74 -10.66 43.01
N ALA A 711 -10.81 -10.72 44.35
CA ALA A 711 -10.64 -9.56 45.23
C ALA A 711 -9.26 -8.87 45.06
N MET A 712 -8.26 -9.59 44.57
CA MET A 712 -6.90 -9.05 44.29
C MET A 712 -6.75 -8.53 42.84
N GLY A 713 -7.79 -8.50 42.04
CA GLY A 713 -7.78 -8.09 40.65
C GLY A 713 -7.18 -9.07 39.67
N LYS A 714 -6.92 -10.32 40.04
CA LYS A 714 -6.37 -11.38 39.18
C LYS A 714 -7.48 -12.23 38.59
N ALA A 715 -7.31 -12.68 37.34
CA ALA A 715 -8.29 -13.51 36.62
C ALA A 715 -8.26 -14.98 37.09
N ASN A 716 -8.61 -15.24 38.34
CA ASN A 716 -8.56 -16.54 38.99
C ASN A 716 -9.91 -17.16 39.31
N LEU A 717 -10.97 -16.37 39.40
CA LEU A 717 -12.29 -16.84 39.83
C LEU A 717 -13.01 -17.46 38.63
N ASP A 718 -13.29 -18.76 38.69
CA ASP A 718 -14.02 -19.49 37.66
C ASP A 718 -15.53 -19.47 37.97
N ILE A 719 -16.27 -18.69 37.21
CA ILE A 719 -17.74 -18.54 37.39
C ILE A 719 -18.47 -19.68 36.70
N GLN A 720 -17.97 -20.21 35.60
CA GLN A 720 -18.71 -21.21 34.82
C GLN A 720 -18.89 -22.50 35.59
N LEU A 721 -17.83 -23.05 36.15
CA LEU A 721 -17.87 -24.28 36.91
C LEU A 721 -18.65 -24.09 38.23
N ALA A 722 -18.51 -22.92 38.91
CA ALA A 722 -19.27 -22.61 40.11
C ALA A 722 -20.79 -22.58 39.84
N VAL A 723 -21.23 -21.90 38.76
CA VAL A 723 -22.64 -21.84 38.35
C VAL A 723 -23.17 -23.23 38.03
N TYR A 724 -22.41 -24.08 37.36
CA TYR A 724 -22.80 -25.42 37.00
C TYR A 724 -22.94 -26.31 38.26
N GLN A 725 -22.00 -26.20 39.20
CA GLN A 725 -22.04 -26.88 40.46
C GLN A 725 -23.34 -26.56 41.23
N ASP A 726 -23.63 -25.26 41.40
CA ASP A 726 -24.81 -24.81 42.13
C ASP A 726 -26.12 -25.23 41.43
N ALA A 727 -26.14 -25.17 40.09
CA ALA A 727 -27.32 -25.59 39.31
C ALA A 727 -27.61 -27.08 39.44
N ILE A 728 -26.60 -27.92 39.43
CA ILE A 728 -26.76 -29.36 39.52
C ILE A 728 -27.06 -29.78 40.95
N ALA A 729 -26.46 -29.13 41.96
CA ALA A 729 -26.81 -29.32 43.36
C ALA A 729 -28.29 -29.01 43.64
N GLN A 730 -28.83 -27.94 43.02
CA GLN A 730 -30.25 -27.61 43.12
C GLN A 730 -31.16 -28.64 42.42
N LYS A 731 -30.71 -29.18 41.26
CA LYS A 731 -31.48 -30.15 40.45
C LYS A 731 -31.46 -31.57 41.04
N TYR A 732 -30.38 -31.94 41.72
CA TYR A 732 -30.16 -33.24 42.35
C TYR A 732 -29.84 -33.04 43.83
N PRO A 733 -30.84 -32.67 44.67
CA PRO A 733 -30.59 -32.25 46.05
C PRO A 733 -30.13 -33.39 46.96
N ASP A 734 -30.42 -34.65 46.61
CA ASP A 734 -30.02 -35.83 47.34
C ASP A 734 -28.61 -36.36 47.00
N ASP A 735 -28.00 -35.82 45.95
CA ASP A 735 -26.67 -36.24 45.49
C ASP A 735 -25.60 -35.20 45.89
N VAL A 736 -24.45 -35.67 46.31
CA VAL A 736 -23.27 -34.82 46.58
C VAL A 736 -22.57 -34.54 45.26
N ILE A 737 -22.12 -33.29 45.03
CA ILE A 737 -21.27 -33.00 43.92
C ILE A 737 -19.83 -33.35 44.28
N ASP A 738 -19.30 -34.39 43.67
CA ASP A 738 -17.94 -34.89 43.87
C ASP A 738 -16.90 -34.02 43.18
N THR A 739 -17.07 -33.80 41.83
CA THR A 739 -16.14 -33.02 41.05
C THR A 739 -16.84 -32.15 40.00
N THR A 740 -16.26 -30.98 39.72
CA THR A 740 -16.66 -30.11 38.60
C THR A 740 -15.43 -29.73 37.82
N THR A 741 -15.33 -30.14 36.55
CA THR A 741 -14.09 -30.11 35.78
C THR A 741 -14.31 -29.72 34.32
N TYR A 742 -13.27 -29.23 33.68
CA TYR A 742 -13.16 -29.15 32.23
C TYR A 742 -12.57 -30.44 31.67
N TYR A 743 -12.97 -30.81 30.45
CA TYR A 743 -12.30 -31.84 29.67
C TYR A 743 -11.78 -31.26 28.38
N SER A 744 -10.45 -31.31 28.17
CA SER A 744 -9.81 -30.80 26.94
C SER A 744 -9.83 -31.85 25.85
N ILE A 745 -10.50 -31.56 24.73
CA ILE A 745 -10.62 -32.44 23.57
C ILE A 745 -9.25 -32.60 22.89
N THR A 746 -8.48 -31.52 22.72
CA THR A 746 -7.15 -31.58 22.06
C THR A 746 -6.11 -32.27 22.92
N GLN A 747 -6.17 -32.15 24.25
CA GLN A 747 -5.20 -32.78 25.17
C GLN A 747 -5.68 -34.14 25.69
N GLN A 748 -6.95 -34.52 25.43
CA GLN A 748 -7.59 -35.78 25.87
C GLN A 748 -7.46 -36.00 27.37
N LYS A 749 -7.62 -34.93 28.16
CA LYS A 749 -7.47 -34.99 29.61
C LYS A 749 -8.40 -34.06 30.36
N THR A 750 -8.70 -34.46 31.59
CA THR A 750 -9.45 -33.67 32.57
C THR A 750 -8.59 -32.56 33.16
N ILE A 751 -9.15 -31.34 33.25
CA ILE A 751 -8.53 -30.19 33.86
C ILE A 751 -9.35 -29.76 35.07
N SER A 752 -8.84 -29.99 36.28
CA SER A 752 -9.47 -29.57 37.51
C SER A 752 -9.21 -28.11 37.84
N ARG A 753 -10.20 -27.47 38.46
CA ARG A 753 -10.06 -26.11 39.01
C ARG A 753 -10.35 -26.16 40.51
N PRO A 754 -9.69 -25.35 41.34
CA PRO A 754 -10.00 -25.25 42.74
C PRO A 754 -11.44 -24.79 42.94
N GLN A 755 -12.16 -25.38 43.89
CA GLN A 755 -13.45 -24.86 44.36
C GLN A 755 -13.29 -23.45 44.92
N LYS A 756 -14.26 -22.60 44.65
CA LYS A 756 -14.24 -21.20 45.07
C LYS A 756 -15.06 -20.95 46.32
N ASP A 757 -14.62 -20.01 47.14
CA ASP A 757 -15.32 -19.60 48.35
C ASP A 757 -16.71 -18.99 47.97
N PRO A 758 -17.81 -19.45 48.50
CA PRO A 758 -19.11 -18.86 48.29
C PRO A 758 -19.18 -17.35 48.58
N ALA A 759 -18.34 -16.83 49.51
CA ALA A 759 -18.25 -15.42 49.80
C ALA A 759 -17.68 -14.62 48.63
N GLU A 760 -16.67 -15.14 47.92
CA GLU A 760 -16.14 -14.54 46.70
C GLU A 760 -17.17 -14.50 45.58
N LEU A 761 -17.94 -15.57 45.38
CA LEU A 761 -19.01 -15.64 44.39
C LEU A 761 -20.13 -14.63 44.68
N ALA A 762 -20.51 -14.50 45.97
CA ALA A 762 -21.50 -13.51 46.40
C ALA A 762 -21.02 -12.06 46.16
N ALA A 763 -19.77 -11.78 46.50
CA ALA A 763 -19.15 -10.48 46.27
C ALA A 763 -19.11 -10.13 44.78
N PHE A 764 -18.75 -11.11 43.94
CA PHE A 764 -18.78 -10.97 42.48
C PHE A 764 -20.19 -10.66 41.96
N ALA A 765 -21.21 -11.44 42.40
CA ALA A 765 -22.59 -11.19 42.01
C ALA A 765 -23.08 -9.79 42.42
N GLN A 766 -22.68 -9.32 43.60
CA GLN A 766 -22.98 -7.98 44.07
C GLN A 766 -22.32 -6.88 43.22
N GLN A 767 -21.09 -7.11 42.78
CA GLN A 767 -20.39 -6.20 41.86
C GLN A 767 -21.13 -6.14 40.51
N VAL A 768 -21.53 -7.28 39.97
CA VAL A 768 -22.32 -7.35 38.73
C VAL A 768 -23.62 -6.56 38.86
N LYS A 769 -24.35 -6.73 39.94
CA LYS A 769 -25.57 -5.98 40.23
C LYS A 769 -25.31 -4.47 40.31
N SER A 770 -24.22 -4.06 40.92
CA SER A 770 -23.83 -2.65 41.01
C SER A 770 -23.57 -2.05 39.63
N HIS A 771 -22.79 -2.73 38.79
CA HIS A 771 -22.54 -2.29 37.41
C HIS A 771 -23.85 -2.11 36.63
N LEU A 772 -24.75 -3.03 36.70
CA LEU A 772 -26.05 -3.00 36.03
C LEU A 772 -26.93 -1.85 36.53
N THR A 773 -27.12 -1.74 37.84
CA THR A 773 -27.97 -0.72 38.44
C THR A 773 -27.48 0.70 38.24
N GLN A 774 -26.18 0.88 38.30
CA GLN A 774 -25.54 2.21 38.08
C GLN A 774 -25.37 2.57 36.61
N GLY A 775 -25.50 1.58 35.69
CA GLY A 775 -25.17 1.80 34.30
C GLY A 775 -23.70 2.17 34.11
N HIS A 776 -22.78 1.54 34.82
CA HIS A 776 -21.37 1.82 34.82
C HIS A 776 -20.57 0.60 34.31
N TYR A 777 -19.98 0.72 33.12
CA TYR A 777 -19.24 -0.34 32.43
C TYR A 777 -17.81 0.10 32.09
N PRO A 778 -16.93 0.30 33.08
CA PRO A 778 -15.58 0.82 32.86
C PRO A 778 -14.72 -0.19 32.10
N VAL A 779 -13.67 0.34 31.42
CA VAL A 779 -12.57 -0.46 30.91
C VAL A 779 -11.70 -0.88 32.08
N ALA A 780 -11.93 -2.02 32.63
CA ALA A 780 -11.28 -2.48 33.86
C ALA A 780 -10.92 -3.98 33.74
N PRO A 781 -9.89 -4.34 32.94
CA PRO A 781 -9.39 -5.71 32.84
C PRO A 781 -8.71 -6.16 34.14
N ASP A 782 -8.35 -7.45 34.20
CA ASP A 782 -7.52 -7.99 35.27
C ASP A 782 -6.09 -7.43 35.24
N THR A 783 -5.39 -7.50 36.38
CA THR A 783 -4.04 -6.96 36.57
C THR A 783 -3.02 -7.52 35.57
N ASP A 784 -3.17 -8.80 35.19
CA ASP A 784 -2.28 -9.47 34.24
C ASP A 784 -2.75 -9.31 32.79
N ARG A 785 -3.85 -8.57 32.55
CA ARG A 785 -4.47 -8.34 31.23
C ARG A 785 -4.77 -9.64 30.45
N ARG A 786 -5.03 -10.74 31.13
CA ARG A 786 -5.33 -12.03 30.48
C ARG A 786 -6.63 -11.99 29.69
N ALA A 787 -7.61 -11.21 30.17
CA ALA A 787 -8.88 -10.97 29.47
C ALA A 787 -8.76 -10.17 28.18
N CYS A 788 -7.64 -9.41 28.02
CA CYS A 788 -7.40 -8.58 26.84
C CYS A 788 -6.76 -9.37 25.70
N ARG A 789 -6.11 -10.52 25.97
CA ARG A 789 -5.30 -11.24 24.99
C ARG A 789 -6.07 -11.66 23.72
N TYR A 790 -7.38 -11.90 23.87
CA TYR A 790 -8.29 -12.29 22.79
C TYR A 790 -9.56 -11.45 22.88
N CYS A 791 -9.41 -10.14 22.90
CA CYS A 791 -10.53 -9.20 23.01
C CYS A 791 -10.73 -8.45 21.70
N ASP A 792 -11.90 -8.58 21.11
CA ASP A 792 -12.26 -7.99 19.81
C ASP A 792 -12.52 -6.47 19.90
N TYR A 793 -12.35 -5.86 21.08
CA TYR A 793 -12.70 -4.45 21.35
C TYR A 793 -11.51 -3.56 21.70
N ASP A 794 -10.28 -3.98 21.41
CA ASP A 794 -9.05 -3.26 21.74
C ASP A 794 -9.00 -1.88 21.07
N LEU A 795 -9.43 -1.78 19.81
CA LEU A 795 -9.46 -0.52 19.06
C LEU A 795 -10.40 0.53 19.68
N ILE A 796 -11.52 0.11 20.27
CA ILE A 796 -12.50 1.04 20.84
C ILE A 796 -12.29 1.28 22.34
N CYS A 797 -11.74 0.32 23.09
CA CYS A 797 -11.43 0.52 24.51
C CYS A 797 -10.14 1.31 24.73
N ARG A 798 -9.30 1.45 23.69
CA ARG A 798 -8.03 2.18 23.73
C ARG A 798 -7.15 1.79 24.91
N GLN A 799 -7.05 0.47 25.16
CA GLN A 799 -6.17 -0.03 26.22
C GLN A 799 -4.73 0.39 25.95
N GLY A 800 -3.99 0.73 27.00
CA GLY A 800 -2.61 1.16 26.96
C GLY A 800 -2.10 1.51 28.36
N ASP A 801 -0.97 2.20 28.44
CA ASP A 801 -0.38 2.63 29.73
C ASP A 801 -1.29 3.57 30.54
N ARG A 802 -2.28 4.18 29.88
CA ARG A 802 -3.27 5.07 30.50
C ARG A 802 -4.20 4.36 31.48
N LEU A 803 -4.59 3.09 31.15
CA LEU A 803 -5.44 2.29 32.04
C LEU A 803 -4.79 1.98 33.40
N SER A 804 -3.48 2.00 33.49
CA SER A 804 -2.75 1.78 34.74
C SER A 804 -2.75 3.02 35.64
N ARG A 805 -3.21 4.16 35.17
CA ARG A 805 -3.24 5.44 35.92
C ARG A 805 -4.60 5.72 36.59
N LYS A 806 -5.65 5.02 36.20
CA LYS A 806 -6.97 4.98 36.84
C LYS A 806 -7.17 3.67 37.58
#